data_745ed45f177fa36fd173ba0aa4d6bc05
#
_entry.id   745ed45f177fa36fd173ba0aa4d6bc05
#
_cell.length_a   1.000
_cell.length_b   1.000
_cell.length_c   1.000
_cell.angle_alpha   90.00
_cell.angle_beta   90.00
_cell.angle_gamma   90.00
#
_symmetry.space_group_name_H-M   'P 1'
#
loop_
_entity.id
_entity.type
_entity.pdbx_description
1 polymer ?
#
loop_
_entity_poly.entity_id
_entity_poly.type
_entity_poly.pdbx_seq_one_letter_code
_entity_poly.pdbx_strand_id
1 'polypeptide(L)'
;MGLLLYKQQTGAFLSNSVKERLEASLERWGSAQLIVPSSDTVLLVKRQLGAIQELSVGVNVSTFDEWMRDQWKLYGSSDRLLSNTLRKVFFQQILDGMSADELGTLTTSKGTVELLSKLAPEYLSELDQIVVSGQLSAGQMSACKVLERYKMLLEEKSYVEVCQCLDYLLQSTPEQGPALVFSRVEDLSEARLKFVRKLSQKRDVVFSLYVPEGPAGYAAERQLELVGGPGCACRVDTGLAPAAKSQELNDLLARVFRAKEGNEVTPSGAVTFLSPLGQHVEVESISRYISQCAESGCKSFAVYTSDSQRVWDALSQKLAAKGIAAHYRRSVRIQDSLAGRAFASLIDAYATLSERAELEKNIDYQASDHQMGDMSWWPPRTLTDYLISPISGISVERAWMLDKSWRGNRTLYATRVLETLSKAAMSSRLCAETIKSLELGRIGSAAQRIIEYLSAETSDEQAEVVQSKELTLQSLQNQESLKVMNKIVSSAQELHEAGLKLTPQTLKSFIELCKDQAVMMPVSNGIQSDIQVLIAPVRQAHSFEPHSFDAVIFQGMDTLNFGVKASDGALQEFVRHASKTPKVSEFARYQRDFYTALITASTSVAFEKVEQKDVFNAVALSEVKACYPKDYAKKTGVARGEEEVLVNLLPQATDPERVAELPTIESGEIDPKLKNIVVLPRHLTRETLEQELQGLIEVSREGLPLLSASQIETYLECPYKWFTQRRIK
;
A
#
# COMPACT_ATOMS: atom_id res chain seq x y z
N MET A 1 24.82 32.33 4.58
CA MET A 1 23.45 32.00 4.11
C MET A 1 23.59 31.43 2.73
N GLY A 2 23.00 30.29 2.46
CA GLY A 2 23.10 29.69 1.13
C GLY A 2 22.62 28.24 1.08
N LEU A 3 22.66 27.71 -0.14
CA LEU A 3 22.38 26.31 -0.42
C LEU A 3 23.68 25.50 -0.30
N LEU A 4 23.67 24.48 0.52
CA LEU A 4 24.77 23.53 0.67
C LEU A 4 24.30 22.13 0.22
N LEU A 5 24.97 21.60 -0.79
CA LEU A 5 24.67 20.29 -1.34
C LEU A 5 25.77 19.30 -0.96
N TYR A 6 25.39 18.16 -0.42
CA TYR A 6 26.31 17.08 -0.04
C TYR A 6 25.94 15.78 -0.74
N LYS A 7 26.96 15.16 -1.37
CA LYS A 7 26.93 13.79 -1.82
C LYS A 7 27.47 12.91 -0.68
N GLN A 8 26.66 12.12 -0.05
CA GLN A 8 27.10 11.18 0.99
C GLN A 8 27.23 9.76 0.44
N GLN A 9 28.20 9.04 0.93
CA GLN A 9 28.42 7.63 0.60
C GLN A 9 28.01 6.67 1.73
N THR A 10 27.74 7.22 2.93
CA THR A 10 27.35 6.41 4.10
C THR A 10 25.93 5.88 4.05
N GLY A 11 25.02 6.55 3.35
CA GLY A 11 23.60 6.27 3.39
C GLY A 11 22.93 6.47 4.77
N ALA A 12 23.64 7.00 5.76
CA ALA A 12 23.13 7.29 7.10
C ALA A 12 22.22 8.55 7.07
N PHE A 13 21.16 8.57 7.87
CA PHE A 13 20.33 9.78 8.03
C PHE A 13 21.05 10.90 8.74
N LEU A 14 21.88 10.55 9.72
CA LEU A 14 22.74 11.46 10.48
C LEU A 14 24.20 11.34 10.01
N SER A 15 24.46 11.68 8.75
CA SER A 15 25.82 11.75 8.22
C SER A 15 26.63 12.88 8.90
N ASN A 16 27.94 12.89 8.76
CA ASN A 16 28.80 13.88 9.41
C ASN A 16 28.40 15.31 9.01
N SER A 17 28.19 15.55 7.73
CA SER A 17 27.74 16.86 7.23
C SER A 17 26.36 17.28 7.83
N VAL A 18 25.44 16.35 8.03
CA VAL A 18 24.13 16.61 8.64
C VAL A 18 24.33 16.99 10.12
N LYS A 19 25.10 16.21 10.89
CA LYS A 19 25.38 16.49 12.31
C LYS A 19 26.01 17.86 12.53
N GLU A 20 27.11 18.16 11.82
CA GLU A 20 27.80 19.46 11.90
C GLU A 20 26.84 20.64 11.63
N ARG A 21 25.90 20.47 10.67
CA ARG A 21 24.94 21.54 10.35
C ARG A 21 23.82 21.68 11.36
N LEU A 22 23.39 20.59 11.97
CA LEU A 22 22.44 20.62 13.08
C LEU A 22 23.08 21.28 14.31
N GLU A 23 24.32 20.91 14.69
CA GLU A 23 25.08 21.50 15.78
C GLU A 23 25.27 23.00 15.58
N ALA A 24 25.78 23.42 14.42
CA ALA A 24 25.94 24.85 14.11
C ALA A 24 24.63 25.64 14.14
N SER A 25 23.50 25.01 13.79
CA SER A 25 22.17 25.65 13.90
C SER A 25 21.70 25.75 15.35
N LEU A 26 21.97 24.72 16.16
CA LEU A 26 21.64 24.72 17.59
C LEU A 26 22.46 25.79 18.36
N GLU A 27 23.77 25.89 18.10
CA GLU A 27 24.64 26.91 18.71
C GLU A 27 24.17 28.32 18.38
N ARG A 28 23.73 28.55 17.14
CA ARG A 28 23.35 29.89 16.66
C ARG A 28 21.91 30.27 17.01
N TRP A 29 20.97 29.33 16.92
CA TRP A 29 19.52 29.57 16.97
C TRP A 29 18.83 28.89 18.16
N GLY A 30 19.51 27.99 18.89
CA GLY A 30 18.90 27.12 19.89
C GLY A 30 17.96 26.05 19.30
N SER A 31 17.85 25.98 17.95
CA SER A 31 16.99 25.02 17.27
C SER A 31 17.53 24.66 15.87
N ALA A 32 17.14 23.48 15.37
CA ALA A 32 17.42 23.03 14.02
C ALA A 32 16.21 22.26 13.45
N GLN A 33 16.05 22.29 12.12
CA GLN A 33 14.98 21.58 11.42
C GLN A 33 15.58 20.50 10.56
N LEU A 34 15.24 19.23 10.82
CA LEU A 34 15.67 18.08 10.02
C LEU A 34 14.49 17.46 9.28
N ILE A 35 14.58 17.50 7.96
CA ILE A 35 13.57 16.94 7.07
C ILE A 35 14.03 15.57 6.59
N VAL A 36 13.17 14.57 6.74
CA VAL A 36 13.43 13.17 6.38
C VAL A 36 12.34 12.62 5.45
N PRO A 37 12.59 11.49 4.74
CA PRO A 37 11.69 11.02 3.67
C PRO A 37 10.30 10.61 4.12
N SER A 38 10.15 10.03 5.31
CA SER A 38 8.90 9.41 5.76
C SER A 38 8.68 9.55 7.26
N SER A 39 7.45 9.38 7.71
CA SER A 39 7.10 9.36 9.14
C SER A 39 7.79 8.22 9.92
N ASP A 40 8.13 7.11 9.24
CA ASP A 40 8.89 6.01 9.85
C ASP A 40 10.31 6.43 10.15
N THR A 41 10.92 7.13 9.20
CA THR A 41 12.26 7.69 9.35
C THR A 41 12.29 8.72 10.48
N VAL A 42 11.21 9.49 10.67
CA VAL A 42 11.12 10.45 11.81
C VAL A 42 11.34 9.75 13.15
N LEU A 43 10.68 8.61 13.37
CA LEU A 43 10.82 7.86 14.62
C LEU A 43 12.22 7.25 14.77
N LEU A 44 12.78 6.71 13.69
CA LEU A 44 14.13 6.15 13.68
C LEU A 44 15.16 7.23 14.04
N VAL A 45 15.12 8.36 13.34
CA VAL A 45 16.07 9.47 13.53
C VAL A 45 15.92 10.12 14.90
N LYS A 46 14.69 10.28 15.43
CA LYS A 46 14.49 10.75 16.80
C LYS A 46 15.15 9.84 17.84
N ARG A 47 15.12 8.52 17.64
CA ARG A 47 15.82 7.58 18.52
C ARG A 47 17.35 7.72 18.41
N GLN A 48 17.86 7.91 17.21
CA GLN A 48 19.29 8.13 16.96
C GLN A 48 19.77 9.45 17.61
N LEU A 49 19.03 10.54 17.43
CA LEU A 49 19.32 11.84 18.05
C LEU A 49 19.30 11.77 19.57
N GLY A 50 18.37 11.02 20.15
CA GLY A 50 18.30 10.82 21.61
C GLY A 50 19.53 10.09 22.19
N ALA A 51 20.30 9.39 21.37
CA ALA A 51 21.58 8.77 21.78
C ALA A 51 22.79 9.72 21.66
N ILE A 52 22.62 10.89 21.02
CA ILE A 52 23.68 11.89 20.82
C ILE A 52 23.38 13.07 21.74
N GLN A 53 24.19 13.25 22.77
CA GLN A 53 23.94 14.24 23.85
C GLN A 53 23.76 15.66 23.31
N GLU A 54 24.58 16.07 22.35
CA GLU A 54 24.59 17.42 21.75
C GLU A 54 23.36 17.68 20.87
N LEU A 55 22.74 16.64 20.33
CA LEU A 55 21.59 16.72 19.39
C LEU A 55 20.28 16.21 19.99
N SER A 56 20.30 15.79 21.25
CA SER A 56 19.12 15.17 21.90
C SER A 56 17.97 16.15 22.13
N VAL A 57 18.25 17.45 22.17
CA VAL A 57 17.26 18.52 22.38
C VAL A 57 17.44 19.61 21.32
N GLY A 58 16.33 20.22 20.91
CA GLY A 58 16.34 21.38 19.99
C GLY A 58 16.27 21.01 18.50
N VAL A 59 16.45 19.74 18.13
CA VAL A 59 16.27 19.28 16.73
C VAL A 59 14.82 18.84 16.51
N ASN A 60 14.10 19.56 15.65
CA ASN A 60 12.78 19.15 15.21
C ASN A 60 12.90 18.29 13.96
N VAL A 61 12.46 17.03 14.05
CA VAL A 61 12.47 16.07 12.93
C VAL A 61 11.06 15.88 12.40
N SER A 62 10.87 16.12 11.12
CA SER A 62 9.58 15.99 10.42
C SER A 62 9.75 15.59 8.96
N THR A 63 8.66 15.21 8.31
CA THR A 63 8.59 15.16 6.85
C THR A 63 8.42 16.58 6.28
N PHE A 64 8.68 16.77 4.98
CA PHE A 64 8.51 18.08 4.35
C PHE A 64 7.05 18.58 4.45
N ASP A 65 6.08 17.70 4.29
CA ASP A 65 4.66 18.06 4.37
C ASP A 65 4.21 18.42 5.79
N GLU A 66 4.72 17.75 6.81
CA GLU A 66 4.49 18.11 8.22
C GLU A 66 5.11 19.46 8.53
N TRP A 67 6.38 19.67 8.14
CA TRP A 67 7.06 20.94 8.31
C TRP A 67 6.32 22.08 7.60
N MET A 68 5.88 21.90 6.35
CA MET A 68 5.13 22.91 5.61
C MET A 68 3.81 23.28 6.30
N ARG A 69 3.05 22.30 6.80
CA ARG A 69 1.82 22.53 7.56
C ARG A 69 2.08 23.32 8.85
N ASP A 70 3.15 23.00 9.55
CA ASP A 70 3.52 23.71 10.78
C ASP A 70 3.98 25.14 10.49
N GLN A 71 4.74 25.36 9.39
CA GLN A 71 5.07 26.70 8.94
C GLN A 71 3.82 27.48 8.53
N TRP A 72 2.86 26.83 7.86
CA TRP A 72 1.60 27.44 7.48
C TRP A 72 0.79 27.91 8.68
N LYS A 73 0.72 27.12 9.76
CA LYS A 73 0.07 27.52 11.01
C LYS A 73 0.73 28.74 11.67
N LEU A 74 2.05 28.88 11.51
CA LEU A 74 2.81 29.98 12.16
C LEU A 74 2.86 31.25 11.32
N TYR A 75 3.01 31.14 10.02
CA TYR A 75 3.31 32.25 9.11
C TYR A 75 2.35 32.35 7.93
N GLY A 76 1.38 31.46 7.81
CA GLY A 76 0.39 31.44 6.72
C GLY A 76 -0.68 32.51 6.86
N SER A 77 -1.54 32.59 5.86
CA SER A 77 -2.75 33.41 5.88
C SER A 77 -3.85 32.75 6.75
N SER A 78 -5.02 33.38 6.79
CA SER A 78 -6.23 32.78 7.38
C SER A 78 -6.79 31.62 6.56
N ASP A 79 -6.31 31.41 5.34
CA ASP A 79 -6.79 30.38 4.45
C ASP A 79 -6.32 29.00 4.90
N ARG A 80 -7.12 27.99 4.62
CA ARG A 80 -6.83 26.61 5.02
C ARG A 80 -6.08 25.87 3.94
N LEU A 81 -5.08 25.08 4.33
CA LEU A 81 -4.39 24.18 3.41
C LEU A 81 -5.33 23.04 3.00
N LEU A 82 -5.50 22.84 1.70
CA LEU A 82 -6.44 21.88 1.15
C LEU A 82 -5.95 20.43 1.31
N SER A 83 -6.86 19.54 1.71
CA SER A 83 -6.60 18.10 1.72
C SER A 83 -6.81 17.46 0.34
N ASN A 84 -6.20 16.30 0.12
CA ASN A 84 -6.39 15.56 -1.14
C ASN A 84 -7.84 15.11 -1.36
N THR A 85 -8.57 14.80 -0.30
CA THR A 85 -9.99 14.41 -0.37
C THR A 85 -10.85 15.56 -0.85
N LEU A 86 -10.72 16.70 -0.20
CA LEU A 86 -11.50 17.89 -0.52
C LEU A 86 -11.18 18.41 -1.93
N ARG A 87 -9.90 18.33 -2.35
CA ARG A 87 -9.46 18.65 -3.73
C ARG A 87 -10.26 17.82 -4.75
N LYS A 88 -10.34 16.52 -4.57
CA LYS A 88 -11.09 15.64 -5.48
C LYS A 88 -12.57 15.97 -5.51
N VAL A 89 -13.17 16.27 -4.36
CA VAL A 89 -14.58 16.69 -4.29
C VAL A 89 -14.80 17.98 -5.05
N PHE A 90 -13.94 18.98 -4.90
CA PHE A 90 -14.04 20.23 -5.63
C PHE A 90 -13.91 20.02 -7.14
N PHE A 91 -12.96 19.21 -7.60
CA PHE A 91 -12.86 18.88 -9.02
C PHE A 91 -14.10 18.16 -9.54
N GLN A 92 -14.64 17.20 -8.79
CA GLN A 92 -15.86 16.50 -9.19
C GLN A 92 -17.03 17.49 -9.32
N GLN A 93 -17.23 18.39 -8.36
CA GLN A 93 -18.27 19.42 -8.43
C GLN A 93 -18.13 20.34 -9.63
N ILE A 94 -16.89 20.77 -9.93
CA ILE A 94 -16.63 21.64 -11.09
C ILE A 94 -16.95 20.90 -12.38
N LEU A 95 -16.49 19.66 -12.53
CA LEU A 95 -16.72 18.85 -13.71
C LEU A 95 -18.22 18.56 -13.92
N ASP A 96 -18.95 18.26 -12.85
CA ASP A 96 -20.40 18.00 -12.89
C ASP A 96 -21.21 19.27 -13.23
N GLY A 97 -20.69 20.46 -12.92
CA GLY A 97 -21.30 21.75 -13.19
C GLY A 97 -20.93 22.37 -14.56
N MET A 98 -20.05 21.74 -15.32
CA MET A 98 -19.62 22.22 -16.64
C MET A 98 -20.44 21.59 -17.76
N SER A 99 -20.73 22.41 -18.79
CA SER A 99 -21.38 21.91 -20.01
C SER A 99 -20.43 21.07 -20.85
N ALA A 100 -20.96 20.22 -21.74
CA ALA A 100 -20.17 19.40 -22.64
C ALA A 100 -19.22 20.24 -23.55
N ASP A 101 -19.67 21.42 -23.98
CA ASP A 101 -18.87 22.33 -24.79
C ASP A 101 -17.68 22.92 -24.00
N GLU A 102 -17.84 23.15 -22.71
CA GLU A 102 -16.78 23.65 -21.84
C GLU A 102 -15.77 22.55 -21.48
N LEU A 103 -16.25 21.32 -21.26
CA LEU A 103 -15.41 20.14 -21.01
C LEU A 103 -14.59 19.77 -22.26
N GLY A 104 -15.12 19.98 -23.45
CA GLY A 104 -14.45 19.63 -24.70
C GLY A 104 -14.13 18.14 -24.79
N THR A 105 -12.84 17.81 -24.70
CA THR A 105 -12.38 16.39 -24.74
C THR A 105 -12.26 15.74 -23.36
N LEU A 106 -12.46 16.50 -22.28
CA LEU A 106 -12.44 15.94 -20.92
C LEU A 106 -13.76 15.24 -20.60
N THR A 107 -13.67 14.21 -19.78
CA THR A 107 -14.84 13.50 -19.25
C THR A 107 -14.98 13.77 -17.76
N THR A 108 -16.17 13.61 -17.21
CA THR A 108 -16.42 13.68 -15.75
C THR A 108 -15.95 12.42 -15.01
N SER A 109 -15.01 11.68 -15.60
CA SER A 109 -14.53 10.41 -15.07
C SER A 109 -13.58 10.59 -13.89
N LYS A 110 -13.49 9.54 -13.07
CA LYS A 110 -12.54 9.44 -11.96
C LYS A 110 -11.08 9.66 -12.42
N GLY A 111 -10.71 9.21 -13.63
CA GLY A 111 -9.38 9.42 -14.21
C GLY A 111 -9.06 10.90 -14.42
N THR A 112 -10.03 11.70 -14.88
CA THR A 112 -9.89 13.16 -15.02
C THR A 112 -9.68 13.83 -13.65
N VAL A 113 -10.48 13.47 -12.64
CA VAL A 113 -10.31 13.98 -11.27
C VAL A 113 -8.94 13.65 -10.71
N GLU A 114 -8.45 12.42 -10.91
CA GLU A 114 -7.11 11.99 -10.47
C GLU A 114 -6.00 12.79 -11.16
N LEU A 115 -6.12 13.02 -12.48
CA LEU A 115 -5.16 13.82 -13.26
C LEU A 115 -5.09 15.25 -12.73
N LEU A 116 -6.24 15.92 -12.62
CA LEU A 116 -6.33 17.31 -12.14
C LEU A 116 -5.85 17.43 -10.68
N SER A 117 -6.14 16.44 -9.85
CA SER A 117 -5.67 16.38 -8.46
C SER A 117 -4.15 16.23 -8.32
N LYS A 118 -3.47 15.70 -9.34
CA LYS A 118 -2.00 15.65 -9.40
C LYS A 118 -1.39 16.94 -9.95
N LEU A 119 -2.10 17.65 -10.84
CA LEU A 119 -1.62 18.87 -11.48
C LEU A 119 -1.76 20.09 -10.55
N ALA A 120 -2.88 20.25 -9.87
CA ALA A 120 -3.18 21.45 -9.09
C ALA A 120 -2.13 21.78 -8.01
N PRO A 121 -1.65 20.83 -7.17
CA PRO A 121 -0.66 21.14 -6.14
C PRO A 121 0.67 21.66 -6.67
N GLU A 122 0.97 21.39 -7.94
CA GLU A 122 2.25 21.69 -8.55
C GLU A 122 2.21 22.95 -9.43
N TYR A 123 1.12 23.14 -10.20
CA TYR A 123 1.11 24.07 -11.30
C TYR A 123 0.06 25.19 -11.19
N LEU A 124 -0.80 25.17 -10.17
CA LEU A 124 -1.89 26.16 -10.05
C LEU A 124 -1.36 27.60 -9.95
N SER A 125 -0.23 27.83 -9.29
CA SER A 125 0.42 29.16 -9.21
C SER A 125 0.96 29.66 -10.54
N GLU A 126 1.22 28.78 -11.50
CA GLU A 126 1.84 29.10 -12.80
C GLU A 126 0.86 28.97 -13.97
N LEU A 127 -0.42 28.76 -13.66
CA LEU A 127 -1.44 28.47 -14.67
C LEU A 127 -1.51 29.53 -15.75
N ASP A 128 -1.45 30.83 -15.39
CA ASP A 128 -1.49 31.94 -16.32
C ASP A 128 -0.30 31.92 -17.31
N GLN A 129 0.89 31.51 -16.83
CA GLN A 129 2.09 31.41 -17.68
C GLN A 129 2.00 30.20 -18.64
N ILE A 130 1.40 29.10 -18.19
CA ILE A 130 1.19 27.88 -18.98
C ILE A 130 0.23 28.18 -20.13
N VAL A 131 -0.86 28.88 -19.86
CA VAL A 131 -1.87 29.25 -20.87
C VAL A 131 -1.28 30.19 -21.92
N VAL A 132 -0.47 31.18 -21.51
CA VAL A 132 0.18 32.15 -22.42
C VAL A 132 1.23 31.47 -23.31
N SER A 133 1.81 30.34 -22.92
CA SER A 133 2.81 29.64 -23.73
C SER A 133 2.31 29.16 -25.11
N GLY A 134 1.00 29.05 -25.30
CA GLY A 134 0.32 28.91 -26.59
C GLY A 134 0.46 27.58 -27.34
N GLN A 135 1.08 26.58 -26.72
CA GLN A 135 1.37 25.27 -27.34
C GLN A 135 0.51 24.12 -26.80
N LEU A 136 -0.65 24.44 -26.20
CA LEU A 136 -1.50 23.45 -25.55
C LEU A 136 -2.44 22.77 -26.56
N SER A 137 -2.61 21.45 -26.41
CA SER A 137 -3.66 20.70 -27.11
C SER A 137 -5.07 21.10 -26.63
N ALA A 138 -6.11 20.75 -27.38
CA ALA A 138 -7.49 21.06 -26.98
C ALA A 138 -7.84 20.48 -25.59
N GLY A 139 -7.39 19.26 -25.28
CA GLY A 139 -7.61 18.63 -23.97
C GLY A 139 -6.86 19.33 -22.84
N GLN A 140 -5.64 19.78 -23.10
CA GLN A 140 -4.85 20.55 -22.12
C GLN A 140 -5.46 21.93 -21.87
N MET A 141 -6.00 22.57 -22.90
CA MET A 141 -6.72 23.84 -22.77
C MET A 141 -8.00 23.67 -21.93
N SER A 142 -8.75 22.58 -22.14
CA SER A 142 -9.90 22.24 -21.31
C SER A 142 -9.50 21.99 -19.85
N ALA A 143 -8.39 21.29 -19.61
CA ALA A 143 -7.85 21.11 -18.25
C ALA A 143 -7.47 22.44 -17.58
N CYS A 144 -6.87 23.39 -18.33
CA CYS A 144 -6.57 24.72 -17.81
C CYS A 144 -7.85 25.46 -17.40
N LYS A 145 -8.92 25.41 -18.21
CA LYS A 145 -10.22 26.03 -17.83
C LYS A 145 -10.80 25.45 -16.54
N VAL A 146 -10.69 24.12 -16.34
CA VAL A 146 -11.11 23.50 -15.08
C VAL A 146 -10.25 23.98 -13.92
N LEU A 147 -8.92 24.08 -14.10
CA LEU A 147 -7.99 24.60 -13.09
C LEU A 147 -8.25 26.08 -12.76
N GLU A 148 -8.64 26.92 -13.74
CA GLU A 148 -9.04 28.32 -13.50
C GLU A 148 -10.30 28.41 -12.63
N ARG A 149 -11.33 27.62 -12.94
CA ARG A 149 -12.54 27.54 -12.10
C ARG A 149 -12.22 27.03 -10.70
N TYR A 150 -11.33 26.07 -10.63
CA TYR A 150 -10.85 25.53 -9.36
C TYR A 150 -10.13 26.60 -8.53
N LYS A 151 -9.27 27.41 -9.14
CA LYS A 151 -8.59 28.54 -8.49
C LYS A 151 -9.61 29.53 -7.90
N MET A 152 -10.63 29.93 -8.68
CA MET A 152 -11.70 30.81 -8.21
C MET A 152 -12.48 30.19 -7.04
N LEU A 153 -12.78 28.87 -7.09
CA LEU A 153 -13.47 28.19 -6.00
C LEU A 153 -12.65 28.17 -4.72
N LEU A 154 -11.33 27.97 -4.81
CA LEU A 154 -10.44 28.02 -3.66
C LEU A 154 -10.44 29.41 -3.00
N GLU A 155 -10.36 30.47 -3.80
CA GLU A 155 -10.44 31.85 -3.30
C GLU A 155 -11.78 32.13 -2.61
N GLU A 156 -12.91 31.71 -3.21
CA GLU A 156 -14.24 31.84 -2.60
C GLU A 156 -14.36 31.12 -1.25
N LYS A 157 -13.74 29.94 -1.15
CA LYS A 157 -13.84 29.07 0.04
C LYS A 157 -12.71 29.29 1.06
N SER A 158 -11.79 30.21 0.80
CA SER A 158 -10.61 30.46 1.65
C SER A 158 -9.73 29.22 1.85
N TYR A 159 -9.40 28.55 0.75
CA TYR A 159 -8.46 27.45 0.70
C TYR A 159 -7.27 27.77 -0.18
N VAL A 160 -6.13 27.12 0.09
CA VAL A 160 -4.92 27.23 -0.71
C VAL A 160 -4.36 25.85 -1.08
N GLU A 161 -3.78 25.77 -2.27
CA GLU A 161 -3.01 24.63 -2.73
C GLU A 161 -1.56 24.69 -2.27
N VAL A 162 -0.88 23.51 -2.35
CA VAL A 162 0.52 23.36 -1.91
C VAL A 162 1.43 24.38 -2.57
N CYS A 163 1.36 24.57 -3.90
CA CYS A 163 2.20 25.54 -4.60
C CYS A 163 1.93 26.99 -4.14
N GLN A 164 0.66 27.37 -3.95
CA GLN A 164 0.28 28.68 -3.42
C GLN A 164 0.75 28.87 -1.97
N CYS A 165 0.60 27.85 -1.14
CA CYS A 165 1.12 27.81 0.23
C CYS A 165 2.63 28.08 0.25
N LEU A 166 3.40 27.37 -0.59
CA LEU A 166 4.85 27.52 -0.68
C LEU A 166 5.25 28.91 -1.15
N ASP A 167 4.57 29.48 -2.15
CA ASP A 167 4.82 30.84 -2.63
C ASP A 167 4.54 31.90 -1.56
N TYR A 168 3.46 31.74 -0.78
CA TYR A 168 3.14 32.64 0.33
C TYR A 168 4.18 32.52 1.46
N LEU A 169 4.57 31.30 1.86
CA LEU A 169 5.58 31.08 2.87
C LEU A 169 6.93 31.68 2.51
N LEU A 170 7.30 31.75 1.23
CA LEU A 170 8.50 32.44 0.80
C LEU A 170 8.47 33.95 1.11
N GLN A 171 7.30 34.56 1.12
CA GLN A 171 7.13 35.99 1.41
C GLN A 171 7.03 36.27 2.91
N SER A 172 6.29 35.42 3.64
CA SER A 172 5.94 35.64 5.04
C SER A 172 6.96 35.04 6.04
N THR A 173 7.76 34.06 5.62
CA THR A 173 8.78 33.46 6.51
C THR A 173 9.91 34.45 6.78
N PRO A 174 10.38 34.55 8.05
CA PRO A 174 11.51 35.40 8.41
C PRO A 174 12.76 35.12 7.57
N GLU A 175 13.49 36.18 7.22
CA GLU A 175 14.72 36.06 6.40
C GLU A 175 15.85 35.32 7.11
N GLN A 176 15.80 35.27 8.43
CA GLN A 176 16.79 34.56 9.25
C GLN A 176 16.07 33.56 10.14
N GLY A 177 16.71 32.43 10.40
CA GLY A 177 16.14 31.37 11.23
C GLY A 177 16.99 30.11 11.23
N PRO A 178 16.53 29.06 11.95
CA PRO A 178 17.23 27.79 12.03
C PRO A 178 17.49 27.20 10.64
N ALA A 179 18.62 26.51 10.50
CA ALA A 179 18.94 25.78 9.27
C ALA A 179 17.87 24.73 8.95
N LEU A 180 17.53 24.63 7.67
CA LEU A 180 16.65 23.57 7.15
C LEU A 180 17.51 22.49 6.50
N VAL A 181 17.63 21.35 7.15
CA VAL A 181 18.50 20.25 6.74
C VAL A 181 17.64 19.13 6.15
N PHE A 182 17.84 18.81 4.89
CA PHE A 182 17.22 17.67 4.22
C PHE A 182 18.19 16.50 4.21
N SER A 183 17.79 15.39 4.82
CA SER A 183 18.57 14.16 4.83
C SER A 183 17.86 13.05 4.07
N ARG A 184 18.47 12.58 2.98
CA ARG A 184 17.96 11.53 2.11
C ARG A 184 16.53 11.77 1.58
N VAL A 185 16.13 13.03 1.45
CA VAL A 185 14.84 13.40 0.85
C VAL A 185 15.01 13.46 -0.66
N GLU A 186 14.45 12.48 -1.32
CA GLU A 186 14.50 12.30 -2.77
C GLU A 186 13.12 12.61 -3.39
N ASP A 187 13.08 12.75 -4.72
CA ASP A 187 11.85 12.93 -5.49
C ASP A 187 10.99 14.15 -5.08
N LEU A 188 11.65 15.27 -4.77
CA LEU A 188 10.93 16.53 -4.57
C LEU A 188 10.22 16.96 -5.85
N SER A 189 8.98 17.38 -5.70
CA SER A 189 8.20 17.95 -6.78
C SER A 189 8.73 19.31 -7.23
N GLU A 190 8.31 19.78 -8.40
CA GLU A 190 8.84 21.02 -8.97
C GLU A 190 8.53 22.25 -8.12
N ALA A 191 7.32 22.35 -7.57
CA ALA A 191 6.95 23.43 -6.66
C ALA A 191 7.84 23.45 -5.41
N ARG A 192 8.12 22.28 -4.84
CA ARG A 192 9.00 22.14 -3.68
C ARG A 192 10.45 22.46 -4.00
N LEU A 193 10.95 22.05 -5.17
CA LEU A 193 12.29 22.40 -5.64
C LEU A 193 12.47 23.90 -5.81
N LYS A 194 11.50 24.58 -6.43
CA LYS A 194 11.47 26.05 -6.57
C LYS A 194 11.47 26.75 -5.22
N PHE A 195 10.64 26.26 -4.30
CA PHE A 195 10.58 26.77 -2.92
C PHE A 195 11.93 26.67 -2.22
N VAL A 196 12.55 25.48 -2.22
CA VAL A 196 13.85 25.22 -1.57
C VAL A 196 14.94 26.14 -2.12
N ARG A 197 15.01 26.31 -3.43
CA ARG A 197 15.98 27.24 -4.09
C ARG A 197 15.77 28.68 -3.64
N LYS A 198 14.54 29.19 -3.65
CA LYS A 198 14.23 30.56 -3.23
C LYS A 198 14.47 30.74 -1.72
N LEU A 199 14.11 29.74 -0.91
CA LEU A 199 14.34 29.79 0.53
C LEU A 199 15.83 29.83 0.87
N SER A 200 16.69 29.17 0.09
CA SER A 200 18.15 29.17 0.32
C SER A 200 18.80 30.55 0.11
N GLN A 201 18.12 31.48 -0.57
CA GLN A 201 18.58 32.86 -0.67
C GLN A 201 18.37 33.65 0.63
N LYS A 202 17.44 33.21 1.48
CA LYS A 202 17.07 33.87 2.73
C LYS A 202 17.73 33.22 3.95
N ARG A 203 17.90 31.91 3.97
CA ARG A 203 18.48 31.16 5.09
C ARG A 203 19.30 29.96 4.65
N ASP A 204 20.01 29.34 5.61
CA ASP A 204 20.81 28.16 5.35
C ASP A 204 19.91 26.96 5.07
N VAL A 205 20.05 26.38 3.87
CA VAL A 205 19.39 25.17 3.44
C VAL A 205 20.46 24.14 3.08
N VAL A 206 20.38 22.96 3.67
CA VAL A 206 21.32 21.87 3.46
C VAL A 206 20.61 20.68 2.83
N PHE A 207 21.18 20.15 1.78
CA PHE A 207 20.70 18.93 1.13
C PHE A 207 21.79 17.87 1.17
N SER A 208 21.52 16.76 1.86
CA SER A 208 22.42 15.60 1.93
C SER A 208 21.73 14.38 1.35
N LEU A 209 22.19 13.90 0.19
CA LEU A 209 21.65 12.73 -0.47
C LEU A 209 22.67 11.60 -0.53
N TYR A 210 22.18 10.38 -0.35
CA TYR A 210 22.94 9.17 -0.60
C TYR A 210 23.12 9.01 -2.12
N VAL A 211 24.38 9.05 -2.55
CA VAL A 211 24.73 8.94 -3.97
C VAL A 211 25.67 7.75 -4.11
N PRO A 212 25.13 6.54 -4.39
CA PRO A 212 25.97 5.41 -4.71
C PRO A 212 26.75 5.67 -6.01
N GLU A 213 27.90 5.07 -6.13
CA GLU A 213 28.69 5.19 -7.35
C GLU A 213 28.01 4.50 -8.53
N GLY A 214 28.13 5.06 -9.73
CA GLY A 214 27.62 4.52 -11.00
C GLY A 214 26.14 4.77 -11.26
N PRO A 215 25.49 3.96 -12.13
CA PRO A 215 24.14 4.23 -12.62
C PRO A 215 23.07 4.33 -11.56
N ALA A 216 23.20 3.61 -10.44
CA ALA A 216 22.28 3.70 -9.31
C ALA A 216 22.28 5.09 -8.64
N GLY A 217 23.39 5.85 -8.76
CA GLY A 217 23.51 7.21 -8.23
C GLY A 217 22.92 8.30 -9.11
N TYR A 218 22.69 8.04 -10.41
CA TYR A 218 22.27 9.07 -11.37
C TYR A 218 20.97 9.79 -10.97
N ALA A 219 20.02 9.08 -10.37
CA ALA A 219 18.78 9.71 -9.91
C ALA A 219 19.04 10.73 -8.79
N ALA A 220 19.85 10.40 -7.81
CA ALA A 220 20.22 11.28 -6.70
C ALA A 220 21.13 12.44 -7.16
N GLU A 221 22.10 12.18 -8.06
CA GLU A 221 22.91 13.24 -8.66
C GLU A 221 22.04 14.24 -9.43
N ARG A 222 21.11 13.73 -10.23
CA ARG A 222 20.18 14.58 -10.96
C ARG A 222 19.30 15.41 -10.04
N GLN A 223 18.88 14.84 -8.93
CA GLN A 223 18.12 15.59 -7.91
C GLN A 223 18.95 16.73 -7.30
N LEU A 224 20.22 16.49 -6.97
CA LEU A 224 21.12 17.53 -6.47
C LEU A 224 21.34 18.65 -7.50
N GLU A 225 21.50 18.30 -8.77
CA GLU A 225 21.57 19.30 -9.86
C GLU A 225 20.27 20.10 -9.98
N LEU A 226 19.11 19.43 -9.85
CA LEU A 226 17.82 20.10 -9.88
C LEU A 226 17.63 21.01 -8.66
N VAL A 227 18.12 20.67 -7.50
CA VAL A 227 18.09 21.54 -6.30
C VAL A 227 19.04 22.73 -6.46
N GLY A 228 20.29 22.48 -6.86
CA GLY A 228 21.33 23.50 -6.91
C GLY A 228 21.26 24.43 -8.11
N GLY A 229 20.69 23.97 -9.21
CA GLY A 229 20.74 24.65 -10.50
C GLY A 229 22.09 24.44 -11.22
N PRO A 230 22.23 24.98 -12.47
CA PRO A 230 23.42 24.82 -13.26
C PRO A 230 24.66 25.39 -12.59
N GLY A 231 25.73 24.57 -12.49
CA GLY A 231 27.02 25.00 -11.94
C GLY A 231 27.11 25.04 -10.40
N CYS A 232 26.11 24.59 -9.68
CA CYS A 232 26.21 24.49 -8.22
C CYS A 232 27.17 23.38 -7.81
N ALA A 233 28.19 23.74 -7.00
CA ALA A 233 29.16 22.76 -6.49
C ALA A 233 28.56 21.88 -5.39
N CYS A 234 28.65 20.56 -5.57
CA CYS A 234 28.34 19.61 -4.53
C CYS A 234 29.60 19.27 -3.72
N ARG A 235 29.49 19.25 -2.41
CA ARG A 235 30.52 18.76 -1.51
C ARG A 235 30.39 17.25 -1.31
N VAL A 236 31.50 16.59 -1.06
CA VAL A 236 31.47 15.16 -0.71
C VAL A 236 31.53 15.05 0.82
N ASP A 237 30.58 14.30 1.39
CA ASP A 237 30.63 13.96 2.82
C ASP A 237 31.69 12.87 3.03
N THR A 238 32.64 13.11 3.90
CA THR A 238 33.84 12.29 4.11
C THR A 238 33.62 11.02 4.95
N GLY A 239 32.36 10.70 5.26
CA GLY A 239 32.06 9.47 5.99
C GLY A 239 32.38 8.23 5.15
N LEU A 240 32.99 7.22 5.78
CA LEU A 240 33.22 5.93 5.15
C LEU A 240 31.90 5.21 4.95
N ALA A 241 31.67 4.68 3.75
CA ALA A 241 30.54 3.81 3.49
C ALA A 241 30.63 2.56 4.38
N PRO A 242 29.56 2.19 5.11
CA PRO A 242 29.55 0.94 5.84
C PRO A 242 29.69 -0.22 4.85
N ALA A 243 30.55 -1.18 5.18
CA ALA A 243 30.72 -2.38 4.36
C ALA A 243 29.80 -3.50 4.87
N ALA A 244 29.24 -4.28 3.95
CA ALA A 244 28.54 -5.52 4.32
C ALA A 244 29.52 -6.49 5.00
N LYS A 245 28.99 -7.37 5.85
CA LYS A 245 29.77 -8.45 6.51
C LYS A 245 30.33 -9.45 5.49
N SER A 246 29.61 -9.62 4.36
CA SER A 246 30.03 -10.49 3.27
C SER A 246 30.80 -9.73 2.20
N GLN A 247 31.99 -10.25 1.81
CA GLN A 247 32.77 -9.69 0.71
C GLN A 247 32.03 -9.83 -0.63
N GLU A 248 31.33 -10.95 -0.84
CA GLU A 248 30.50 -11.17 -2.04
C GLU A 248 29.45 -10.08 -2.23
N LEU A 249 28.78 -9.65 -1.13
CA LEU A 249 27.82 -8.54 -1.21
C LEU A 249 28.48 -7.22 -1.53
N ASN A 250 29.65 -6.94 -0.96
CA ASN A 250 30.41 -5.72 -1.28
C ASN A 250 30.80 -5.70 -2.76
N ASP A 251 31.28 -6.84 -3.29
CA ASP A 251 31.65 -6.99 -4.69
C ASP A 251 30.43 -6.88 -5.63
N LEU A 252 29.26 -7.42 -5.22
CA LEU A 252 28.01 -7.27 -5.96
C LEU A 252 27.55 -5.80 -5.98
N LEU A 253 27.53 -5.13 -4.83
CA LEU A 253 27.16 -3.71 -4.72
C LEU A 253 28.06 -2.81 -5.57
N ALA A 254 29.35 -3.12 -5.65
CA ALA A 254 30.28 -2.37 -6.49
C ALA A 254 30.07 -2.57 -8.00
N ARG A 255 29.38 -3.65 -8.42
CA ARG A 255 29.28 -4.07 -9.84
C ARG A 255 27.88 -4.06 -10.42
N VAL A 256 26.85 -4.15 -9.60
CA VAL A 256 25.46 -4.16 -10.09
C VAL A 256 25.19 -2.90 -10.93
N PHE A 257 24.57 -3.09 -12.09
CA PHE A 257 24.40 -2.10 -13.16
C PHE A 257 25.70 -1.67 -13.88
N ARG A 258 26.85 -2.25 -13.51
CA ARG A 258 28.17 -2.03 -14.15
C ARG A 258 28.79 -3.33 -14.62
N ALA A 259 27.98 -4.37 -14.86
CA ALA A 259 28.46 -5.74 -15.13
C ALA A 259 29.46 -5.90 -16.32
N LYS A 260 29.55 -4.86 -17.17
CA LYS A 260 30.53 -4.84 -18.28
C LYS A 260 31.94 -4.33 -17.85
N GLU A 261 32.03 -3.80 -16.64
CA GLU A 261 33.24 -3.13 -16.14
C GLU A 261 33.92 -3.97 -15.05
N GLY A 262 34.62 -5.04 -15.39
CA GLY A 262 35.45 -5.72 -14.40
C GLY A 262 35.29 -7.24 -14.34
N ASN A 263 35.99 -7.86 -13.37
CA ASN A 263 35.98 -9.31 -13.14
C ASN A 263 34.66 -9.76 -12.52
N GLU A 264 34.25 -11.01 -12.75
CA GLU A 264 33.08 -11.63 -12.14
C GLU A 264 33.15 -11.62 -10.60
N VAL A 265 31.98 -11.54 -9.93
CA VAL A 265 31.90 -11.67 -8.46
C VAL A 265 32.28 -13.10 -8.08
N THR A 266 33.12 -13.24 -7.08
CA THR A 266 33.48 -14.57 -6.56
C THR A 266 32.40 -15.06 -5.60
N PRO A 267 31.67 -16.13 -5.93
CA PRO A 267 30.65 -16.66 -5.07
C PRO A 267 31.16 -17.18 -3.73
N SER A 268 30.56 -16.80 -2.63
CA SER A 268 30.84 -17.35 -1.29
C SER A 268 29.60 -17.91 -0.60
N GLY A 269 28.43 -17.84 -1.27
CA GLY A 269 27.15 -18.30 -0.74
C GLY A 269 26.31 -17.21 -0.05
N ALA A 270 26.77 -15.95 -0.06
CA ALA A 270 25.99 -14.85 0.46
C ALA A 270 24.85 -14.43 -0.49
N VAL A 271 24.96 -14.75 -1.77
CA VAL A 271 23.93 -14.48 -2.77
C VAL A 271 23.31 -15.79 -3.25
N THR A 272 22.00 -15.88 -3.18
CA THR A 272 21.23 -17.08 -3.55
C THR A 272 20.18 -16.74 -4.59
N PHE A 273 20.04 -17.57 -5.62
CA PHE A 273 18.97 -17.46 -6.61
C PHE A 273 17.93 -18.57 -6.37
N LEU A 274 16.70 -18.18 -6.08
CA LEU A 274 15.58 -19.09 -5.86
C LEU A 274 14.70 -19.11 -7.12
N SER A 275 14.49 -20.29 -7.69
CA SER A 275 13.70 -20.47 -8.93
C SER A 275 12.60 -21.54 -8.71
N PRO A 276 11.58 -21.25 -7.89
CA PRO A 276 10.48 -22.19 -7.66
C PRO A 276 9.67 -22.40 -8.93
N LEU A 277 9.17 -23.63 -9.16
CA LEU A 277 8.38 -24.00 -10.34
C LEU A 277 6.92 -23.53 -10.29
N GLY A 278 6.48 -22.94 -9.21
CA GLY A 278 5.11 -22.45 -9.07
C GLY A 278 4.91 -21.58 -7.84
N GLN A 279 3.80 -20.86 -7.82
CA GLN A 279 3.47 -19.95 -6.71
C GLN A 279 3.36 -20.64 -5.35
N HIS A 280 2.97 -21.91 -5.31
CA HIS A 280 2.87 -22.67 -4.06
C HIS A 280 4.24 -22.95 -3.45
N VAL A 281 5.24 -23.18 -4.31
CA VAL A 281 6.62 -23.47 -3.91
C VAL A 281 7.39 -22.20 -3.56
N GLU A 282 6.98 -21.06 -4.13
CA GLU A 282 7.56 -19.73 -3.91
C GLU A 282 7.69 -19.42 -2.40
N VAL A 283 6.55 -19.46 -1.71
CA VAL A 283 6.47 -19.11 -0.27
C VAL A 283 7.27 -20.10 0.59
N GLU A 284 7.27 -21.38 0.20
CA GLU A 284 8.03 -22.41 0.90
C GLU A 284 9.55 -22.19 0.73
N SER A 285 9.99 -21.84 -0.47
CA SER A 285 11.41 -21.53 -0.76
C SER A 285 11.89 -20.35 0.08
N ILE A 286 11.09 -19.28 0.16
CA ILE A 286 11.38 -18.09 0.98
C ILE A 286 11.43 -18.47 2.46
N SER A 287 10.42 -19.18 2.96
CA SER A 287 10.35 -19.61 4.36
C SER A 287 11.54 -20.50 4.75
N ARG A 288 11.98 -21.37 3.85
CA ARG A 288 13.15 -22.22 4.05
C ARG A 288 14.43 -21.40 4.08
N TYR A 289 14.62 -20.49 3.13
CA TYR A 289 15.78 -19.63 3.10
C TYR A 289 15.90 -18.82 4.39
N ILE A 290 14.80 -18.22 4.88
CA ILE A 290 14.77 -17.52 6.17
C ILE A 290 15.21 -18.43 7.30
N SER A 291 14.69 -19.68 7.38
CA SER A 291 15.07 -20.63 8.41
C SER A 291 16.55 -21.00 8.37
N GLN A 292 17.10 -21.28 7.19
CA GLN A 292 18.52 -21.60 7.01
C GLN A 292 19.43 -20.44 7.43
N CYS A 293 19.08 -19.21 7.05
CA CYS A 293 19.83 -18.02 7.49
C CYS A 293 19.69 -17.81 9.01
N ALA A 294 18.53 -18.05 9.59
CA ALA A 294 18.32 -17.96 11.04
C ALA A 294 19.15 -19.00 11.82
N GLU A 295 19.25 -20.22 11.34
CA GLU A 295 20.14 -21.26 11.86
C GLU A 295 21.64 -20.85 11.78
N SER A 296 21.99 -20.06 10.76
CA SER A 296 23.33 -19.49 10.59
C SER A 296 23.57 -18.21 11.42
N GLY A 297 22.59 -17.81 12.27
CA GLY A 297 22.69 -16.69 13.20
C GLY A 297 22.10 -15.37 12.73
N CYS A 298 21.44 -15.29 11.58
CA CYS A 298 20.73 -14.09 11.14
C CYS A 298 19.45 -13.90 11.97
N LYS A 299 19.19 -12.66 12.42
CA LYS A 299 18.02 -12.33 13.25
C LYS A 299 17.06 -11.37 12.59
N SER A 300 17.52 -10.54 11.67
CA SER A 300 16.74 -9.50 11.02
C SER A 300 16.64 -9.73 9.52
N PHE A 301 15.41 -9.77 9.01
CA PHE A 301 15.11 -10.09 7.62
C PHE A 301 14.21 -9.03 7.00
N ALA A 302 14.43 -8.71 5.72
CA ALA A 302 13.46 -7.98 4.90
C ALA A 302 13.08 -8.80 3.66
N VAL A 303 11.79 -8.89 3.37
CA VAL A 303 11.24 -9.45 2.14
C VAL A 303 10.68 -8.30 1.32
N TYR A 304 11.39 -7.90 0.28
CA TYR A 304 10.95 -6.86 -0.63
C TYR A 304 10.17 -7.46 -1.79
N THR A 305 8.95 -6.95 -2.01
CA THR A 305 8.01 -7.46 -3.00
C THR A 305 7.21 -6.32 -3.63
N SER A 306 6.60 -6.59 -4.78
CA SER A 306 5.63 -5.67 -5.40
C SER A 306 4.22 -5.79 -4.80
N ASP A 307 3.88 -6.96 -4.22
CA ASP A 307 2.58 -7.26 -3.60
C ASP A 307 2.76 -7.81 -2.18
N SER A 308 2.98 -6.88 -1.25
CA SER A 308 3.23 -7.21 0.15
C SER A 308 2.03 -7.89 0.83
N GLN A 309 0.79 -7.62 0.38
CA GLN A 309 -0.41 -8.25 0.94
C GLN A 309 -0.43 -9.74 0.60
N ARG A 310 -0.25 -10.10 -0.67
CA ARG A 310 -0.23 -11.50 -1.13
C ARG A 310 0.86 -12.31 -0.41
N VAL A 311 2.05 -11.72 -0.31
CA VAL A 311 3.18 -12.38 0.37
C VAL A 311 2.91 -12.52 1.86
N TRP A 312 2.33 -11.51 2.50
CA TRP A 312 1.92 -11.58 3.91
C TRP A 312 0.93 -12.71 4.15
N ASP A 313 -0.15 -12.77 3.38
CA ASP A 313 -1.22 -13.76 3.56
C ASP A 313 -0.69 -15.19 3.43
N ALA A 314 0.29 -15.43 2.57
CA ALA A 314 0.88 -16.74 2.34
C ALA A 314 2.02 -17.08 3.32
N LEU A 315 2.87 -16.11 3.70
CA LEU A 315 4.11 -16.36 4.44
C LEU A 315 3.94 -16.24 5.96
N SER A 316 3.05 -15.34 6.43
CA SER A 316 2.93 -15.03 7.86
C SER A 316 2.62 -16.23 8.75
N GLN A 317 1.71 -17.12 8.33
CA GLN A 317 1.35 -18.33 9.05
C GLN A 317 2.49 -19.36 9.06
N LYS A 318 3.22 -19.49 7.94
CA LYS A 318 4.37 -20.39 7.86
C LYS A 318 5.51 -19.96 8.77
N LEU A 319 5.77 -18.66 8.85
CA LEU A 319 6.75 -18.11 9.77
C LEU A 319 6.29 -18.27 11.24
N ALA A 320 5.01 -18.04 11.52
CA ALA A 320 4.45 -18.24 12.84
C ALA A 320 4.60 -19.70 13.30
N ALA A 321 4.35 -20.69 12.43
CA ALA A 321 4.55 -22.10 12.72
C ALA A 321 6.00 -22.48 13.06
N LYS A 322 6.97 -21.66 12.60
CA LYS A 322 8.41 -21.80 12.89
C LYS A 322 8.88 -20.91 14.06
N GLY A 323 7.97 -20.24 14.76
CA GLY A 323 8.30 -19.33 15.85
C GLY A 323 9.03 -18.06 15.42
N ILE A 324 8.88 -17.62 14.17
CA ILE A 324 9.51 -16.43 13.60
C ILE A 324 8.51 -15.30 13.59
N ALA A 325 8.88 -14.15 14.18
CA ALA A 325 8.05 -12.97 14.16
C ALA A 325 8.04 -12.32 12.75
N ALA A 326 6.87 -11.97 12.27
CA ALA A 326 6.71 -11.27 11.01
C ALA A 326 5.91 -9.97 11.18
N HIS A 327 6.31 -8.94 10.46
CA HIS A 327 5.70 -7.62 10.47
C HIS A 327 5.43 -7.13 9.05
N TYR A 328 4.31 -6.48 8.89
CA TYR A 328 3.87 -5.93 7.62
C TYR A 328 3.06 -4.64 7.83
N ARG A 329 3.11 -3.72 6.89
CA ARG A 329 2.23 -2.56 6.85
C ARG A 329 1.16 -2.75 5.80
N ARG A 330 -0.02 -3.09 6.26
CA ARG A 330 -1.19 -3.26 5.42
C ARG A 330 -1.76 -1.91 5.04
N SER A 331 -1.95 -1.69 3.75
CA SER A 331 -2.74 -0.58 3.22
C SER A 331 -4.18 -1.07 3.04
N VAL A 332 -5.09 -0.61 3.88
CA VAL A 332 -6.51 -1.00 3.83
C VAL A 332 -7.29 0.12 3.19
N ARG A 333 -7.86 -0.11 2.01
CA ARG A 333 -8.80 0.84 1.42
C ARG A 333 -10.12 0.80 2.19
N ILE A 334 -10.82 1.94 2.24
CA ILE A 334 -12.11 2.02 2.93
C ILE A 334 -13.08 0.94 2.44
N GLN A 335 -13.14 0.71 1.13
CA GLN A 335 -14.00 -0.33 0.53
C GLN A 335 -13.61 -1.77 0.84
N ASP A 336 -12.38 -2.02 1.27
CA ASP A 336 -11.89 -3.37 1.58
C ASP A 336 -12.18 -3.74 3.04
N SER A 337 -12.39 -2.75 3.92
CA SER A 337 -12.78 -3.00 5.30
C SER A 337 -14.28 -3.32 5.42
N LEU A 338 -14.62 -4.13 6.40
CA LEU A 338 -16.01 -4.53 6.65
C LEU A 338 -16.89 -3.31 6.97
N ALA A 339 -16.48 -2.46 7.91
CA ALA A 339 -17.25 -1.28 8.31
C ALA A 339 -17.28 -0.22 7.20
N GLY A 340 -16.18 0.00 6.50
CA GLY A 340 -16.12 0.97 5.40
C GLY A 340 -17.03 0.59 4.24
N ARG A 341 -17.03 -0.70 3.85
CA ARG A 341 -17.94 -1.22 2.81
C ARG A 341 -19.40 -1.09 3.21
N ALA A 342 -19.74 -1.50 4.41
CA ALA A 342 -21.10 -1.43 4.90
C ALA A 342 -21.58 0.02 5.05
N PHE A 343 -20.72 0.94 5.51
CA PHE A 343 -21.03 2.36 5.57
C PHE A 343 -21.20 2.98 4.17
N ALA A 344 -20.35 2.59 3.20
CA ALA A 344 -20.52 3.02 1.82
C ALA A 344 -21.86 2.54 1.23
N SER A 345 -22.25 1.29 1.52
CA SER A 345 -23.54 0.72 1.11
C SER A 345 -24.71 1.47 1.75
N LEU A 346 -24.58 1.88 3.01
CA LEU A 346 -25.60 2.71 3.69
C LEU A 346 -25.76 4.08 3.02
N ILE A 347 -24.65 4.77 2.73
CA ILE A 347 -24.70 6.10 2.09
C ILE A 347 -25.33 6.02 0.71
N ASP A 348 -24.95 5.03 -0.10
CA ASP A 348 -25.53 4.82 -1.42
C ASP A 348 -27.04 4.51 -1.34
N ALA A 349 -27.42 3.62 -0.43
CA ALA A 349 -28.81 3.30 -0.18
C ALA A 349 -29.61 4.52 0.30
N TYR A 350 -29.07 5.27 1.26
CA TYR A 350 -29.72 6.46 1.80
C TYR A 350 -29.90 7.55 0.71
N ALA A 351 -28.88 7.79 -0.09
CA ALA A 351 -28.97 8.75 -1.20
C ALA A 351 -30.06 8.34 -2.20
N THR A 352 -30.11 7.06 -2.59
CA THR A 352 -31.12 6.53 -3.51
C THR A 352 -32.53 6.60 -2.93
N LEU A 353 -32.69 6.28 -1.64
CA LEU A 353 -33.99 6.41 -0.94
C LEU A 353 -34.44 7.87 -0.84
N SER A 354 -33.49 8.79 -0.57
CA SER A 354 -33.81 10.22 -0.46
C SER A 354 -34.21 10.82 -1.81
N GLU A 355 -33.52 10.50 -2.89
CA GLU A 355 -33.90 10.91 -4.24
C GLU A 355 -35.29 10.40 -4.62
N ARG A 356 -35.60 9.14 -4.30
CA ARG A 356 -36.90 8.56 -4.56
C ARG A 356 -38.00 9.19 -3.69
N ALA A 357 -37.70 9.45 -2.42
CA ALA A 357 -38.65 10.10 -1.51
C ALA A 357 -39.03 11.54 -1.95
N GLU A 358 -38.05 12.27 -2.54
CA GLU A 358 -38.35 13.59 -3.14
C GLU A 358 -39.23 13.49 -4.39
N LEU A 359 -39.00 12.49 -5.24
CA LEU A 359 -39.86 12.23 -6.39
C LEU A 359 -41.30 11.87 -5.96
N GLU A 360 -41.45 11.09 -4.89
CA GLU A 360 -42.76 10.70 -4.33
C GLU A 360 -43.56 11.89 -3.83
N LYS A 361 -42.94 12.97 -3.32
CA LYS A 361 -43.60 14.19 -2.89
C LYS A 361 -44.26 14.97 -4.04
N ASN A 362 -43.73 14.84 -5.25
CA ASN A 362 -44.18 15.57 -6.43
C ASN A 362 -45.19 14.77 -7.27
N ILE A 363 -45.56 13.56 -6.86
CA ILE A 363 -46.58 12.75 -7.53
C ILE A 363 -47.97 13.21 -7.02
N ASP A 364 -48.75 13.83 -7.94
CA ASP A 364 -50.10 14.27 -7.64
C ASP A 364 -51.02 13.05 -7.45
N TYR A 365 -51.46 12.81 -6.22
CA TYR A 365 -52.19 11.62 -5.80
C TYR A 365 -53.49 11.37 -6.56
N GLN A 366 -54.05 12.39 -7.23
CA GLN A 366 -55.29 12.27 -7.97
C GLN A 366 -55.16 11.72 -9.40
N ALA A 367 -53.97 11.73 -9.97
CA ALA A 367 -53.70 11.21 -11.33
C ALA A 367 -53.26 9.75 -11.35
N SER A 368 -53.05 9.11 -10.22
CA SER A 368 -52.18 7.93 -10.08
C SER A 368 -52.86 6.58 -10.17
N ASP A 369 -54.21 6.48 -10.14
CA ASP A 369 -54.87 5.17 -10.11
C ASP A 369 -54.70 4.32 -11.39
N HIS A 370 -54.36 4.95 -12.52
CA HIS A 370 -54.11 4.25 -13.79
C HIS A 370 -52.61 4.12 -14.18
N GLN A 371 -51.71 4.88 -13.56
CA GLN A 371 -50.28 4.80 -13.81
C GLN A 371 -49.49 3.97 -12.80
N MET A 372 -50.11 3.56 -11.69
CA MET A 372 -49.47 2.74 -10.65
C MET A 372 -49.07 1.33 -11.09
N GLY A 373 -49.60 0.81 -12.20
CA GLY A 373 -49.27 -0.54 -12.69
C GLY A 373 -47.80 -0.79 -13.08
N ASP A 374 -47.05 0.26 -13.37
CA ASP A 374 -45.68 0.19 -13.88
C ASP A 374 -44.60 0.63 -12.87
N MET A 375 -44.96 0.95 -11.65
CA MET A 375 -44.05 1.48 -10.62
C MET A 375 -43.66 0.42 -9.57
N SER A 376 -43.31 -0.78 -9.97
CA SER A 376 -42.67 -1.73 -9.06
C SER A 376 -41.25 -1.23 -8.71
N TRP A 377 -41.14 -0.56 -7.55
CA TRP A 377 -39.89 -0.11 -7.01
C TRP A 377 -39.55 -0.90 -5.73
N TRP A 378 -38.29 -1.26 -5.57
CA TRP A 378 -37.81 -1.88 -4.34
C TRP A 378 -36.57 -1.13 -3.81
N PRO A 379 -36.29 -1.20 -2.51
CA PRO A 379 -35.08 -0.65 -1.95
C PRO A 379 -33.85 -1.20 -2.64
N PRO A 380 -32.79 -0.38 -2.82
CA PRO A 380 -31.57 -0.84 -3.45
C PRO A 380 -30.92 -1.98 -2.65
N ARG A 381 -30.23 -2.89 -3.35
CA ARG A 381 -29.55 -4.02 -2.71
C ARG A 381 -28.51 -3.57 -1.67
N THR A 382 -27.88 -2.43 -1.88
CA THR A 382 -26.94 -1.84 -0.94
C THR A 382 -27.56 -1.59 0.44
N LEU A 383 -28.87 -1.35 0.54
CA LEU A 383 -29.56 -1.29 1.82
C LEU A 383 -29.54 -2.65 2.55
N THR A 384 -29.83 -3.73 1.82
CA THR A 384 -29.81 -5.09 2.40
C THR A 384 -28.40 -5.44 2.85
N ASP A 385 -27.37 -5.13 2.03
CA ASP A 385 -25.96 -5.36 2.35
C ASP A 385 -25.54 -4.63 3.64
N TYR A 386 -26.02 -3.40 3.84
CA TYR A 386 -25.82 -2.70 5.11
C TYR A 386 -26.54 -3.36 6.29
N LEU A 387 -27.82 -3.69 6.12
CA LEU A 387 -28.65 -4.23 7.21
C LEU A 387 -28.14 -5.56 7.75
N ILE A 388 -27.60 -6.43 6.90
CA ILE A 388 -26.99 -7.72 7.31
C ILE A 388 -25.59 -7.56 7.91
N SER A 389 -24.99 -6.37 7.79
CA SER A 389 -23.66 -6.12 8.34
C SER A 389 -23.69 -5.94 9.85
N PRO A 390 -22.65 -6.33 10.58
CA PRO A 390 -22.57 -6.13 12.04
C PRO A 390 -22.75 -4.68 12.47
N ILE A 391 -22.28 -3.72 11.66
CA ILE A 391 -22.34 -2.29 12.01
C ILE A 391 -23.75 -1.67 11.88
N SER A 392 -24.75 -2.42 11.47
CA SER A 392 -26.15 -1.98 11.49
C SER A 392 -26.79 -2.13 12.87
N GLY A 393 -26.23 -2.97 13.73
CA GLY A 393 -26.80 -3.34 15.02
C GLY A 393 -28.14 -4.11 14.90
N ILE A 394 -28.44 -4.67 13.72
CA ILE A 394 -29.65 -5.45 13.42
C ILE A 394 -29.24 -6.91 13.26
N SER A 395 -30.04 -7.84 13.86
CA SER A 395 -29.76 -9.26 13.62
C SER A 395 -30.03 -9.65 12.16
N VAL A 396 -29.26 -10.60 11.65
CA VAL A 396 -29.35 -11.08 10.26
C VAL A 396 -30.77 -11.55 9.92
N GLU A 397 -31.44 -12.25 10.82
CA GLU A 397 -32.82 -12.72 10.66
C GLU A 397 -33.80 -11.55 10.50
N ARG A 398 -33.63 -10.50 11.33
CA ARG A 398 -34.48 -9.31 11.27
C ARG A 398 -34.22 -8.51 10.00
N ALA A 399 -32.96 -8.39 9.56
CA ALA A 399 -32.60 -7.75 8.31
C ALA A 399 -33.29 -8.43 7.11
N TRP A 400 -33.25 -9.77 7.06
CA TRP A 400 -33.94 -10.55 6.02
C TRP A 400 -35.46 -10.43 6.09
N MET A 401 -36.07 -10.37 7.30
CA MET A 401 -37.50 -10.15 7.44
C MET A 401 -37.92 -8.78 6.90
N LEU A 402 -37.15 -7.72 7.17
CA LEU A 402 -37.37 -6.39 6.64
C LEU A 402 -37.28 -6.39 5.10
N ASP A 403 -36.21 -6.90 4.54
CA ASP A 403 -35.99 -6.97 3.09
C ASP A 403 -37.15 -7.74 2.41
N LYS A 404 -37.50 -8.91 2.94
CA LYS A 404 -38.61 -9.71 2.42
C LYS A 404 -39.96 -8.98 2.50
N SER A 405 -40.21 -8.26 3.58
CA SER A 405 -41.45 -7.49 3.74
C SER A 405 -41.58 -6.36 2.71
N TRP A 406 -40.44 -5.68 2.44
CA TRP A 406 -40.38 -4.61 1.44
C TRP A 406 -40.52 -5.14 0.02
N ARG A 407 -39.83 -6.23 -0.33
CA ARG A 407 -39.92 -6.83 -1.67
C ARG A 407 -41.24 -7.51 -1.94
N GLY A 408 -41.97 -7.90 -0.90
CA GLY A 408 -43.33 -8.42 -1.02
C GLY A 408 -44.42 -7.34 -1.19
N ASN A 409 -44.07 -6.07 -0.94
CA ASN A 409 -45.05 -4.97 -1.01
C ASN A 409 -44.97 -4.26 -2.37
N ARG A 410 -46.04 -4.38 -3.17
CA ARG A 410 -46.12 -3.76 -4.50
C ARG A 410 -46.34 -2.23 -4.48
N THR A 411 -46.74 -1.67 -3.31
CA THR A 411 -46.98 -0.25 -3.12
C THR A 411 -46.08 0.36 -2.07
N LEU A 412 -44.79 0.00 -2.12
CA LEU A 412 -43.79 0.47 -1.18
C LEU A 412 -43.35 1.90 -1.55
N TYR A 413 -43.32 2.79 -0.57
CA TYR A 413 -42.76 4.15 -0.67
C TYR A 413 -41.41 4.23 0.01
N ALA A 414 -40.48 4.99 -0.58
CA ALA A 414 -39.13 5.20 -0.01
C ALA A 414 -39.21 5.93 1.34
N THR A 415 -40.14 6.87 1.49
CA THR A 415 -40.44 7.54 2.76
C THR A 415 -40.76 6.56 3.88
N ARG A 416 -41.52 5.49 3.59
CA ARG A 416 -41.87 4.46 4.57
C ARG A 416 -40.69 3.59 4.97
N VAL A 417 -39.77 3.32 4.02
CA VAL A 417 -38.51 2.62 4.31
C VAL A 417 -37.65 3.48 5.24
N LEU A 418 -37.44 4.76 4.92
CA LEU A 418 -36.69 5.69 5.77
C LEU A 418 -37.28 5.83 7.16
N GLU A 419 -38.60 5.95 7.28
CA GLU A 419 -39.31 5.96 8.58
C GLU A 419 -39.06 4.66 9.38
N THR A 420 -39.05 3.51 8.72
CA THR A 420 -38.79 2.23 9.39
C THR A 420 -37.36 2.19 9.93
N LEU A 421 -36.38 2.66 9.13
CA LEU A 421 -34.98 2.71 9.52
C LEU A 421 -34.72 3.72 10.65
N SER A 422 -35.42 4.86 10.66
CA SER A 422 -35.24 5.90 11.68
C SER A 422 -35.92 5.60 13.04
N LYS A 423 -36.71 4.51 13.13
CA LYS A 423 -37.37 4.05 14.37
C LYS A 423 -36.60 2.91 15.02
N ALA A 424 -35.97 3.13 16.17
CA ALA A 424 -35.18 2.12 16.90
C ALA A 424 -35.97 0.83 17.22
N ALA A 425 -37.27 0.90 17.45
CA ALA A 425 -38.13 -0.27 17.68
C ALA A 425 -38.30 -1.16 16.44
N MET A 426 -38.17 -0.59 15.24
CA MET A 426 -38.33 -1.28 13.96
C MET A 426 -36.99 -1.74 13.36
N SER A 427 -35.94 -0.99 13.57
CA SER A 427 -34.56 -1.29 13.13
C SER A 427 -33.66 -1.68 14.32
N SER A 428 -32.69 -0.86 14.64
CA SER A 428 -31.89 -0.88 15.85
C SER A 428 -31.66 0.54 16.34
N ARG A 429 -31.20 0.71 17.58
CA ARG A 429 -30.82 2.02 18.08
C ARG A 429 -29.70 2.65 17.23
N LEU A 430 -28.68 1.87 16.93
CA LEU A 430 -27.54 2.31 16.10
C LEU A 430 -28.01 2.74 14.71
N CYS A 431 -28.78 1.90 14.01
CA CYS A 431 -29.30 2.21 12.69
C CYS A 431 -30.15 3.49 12.72
N ALA A 432 -31.07 3.61 13.67
CA ALA A 432 -31.94 4.77 13.77
C ALA A 432 -31.17 6.08 14.03
N GLU A 433 -30.20 6.08 14.94
CA GLU A 433 -29.36 7.24 15.22
C GLU A 433 -28.45 7.60 14.03
N THR A 434 -27.95 6.61 13.31
CA THR A 434 -27.13 6.80 12.10
C THR A 434 -27.95 7.43 10.98
N ILE A 435 -29.15 6.90 10.68
CA ILE A 435 -30.05 7.47 9.67
C ILE A 435 -30.46 8.90 10.01
N LYS A 436 -30.85 9.19 11.27
CA LYS A 436 -31.16 10.56 11.71
C LYS A 436 -29.99 11.53 11.52
N SER A 437 -28.78 11.06 11.73
CA SER A 437 -27.58 11.88 11.48
C SER A 437 -27.44 12.21 9.99
N LEU A 438 -27.71 11.24 9.10
CA LEU A 438 -27.70 11.45 7.64
C LEU A 438 -28.82 12.39 7.19
N GLU A 439 -30.03 12.29 7.75
CA GLU A 439 -31.15 13.20 7.48
C GLU A 439 -30.80 14.67 7.82
N LEU A 440 -29.97 14.87 8.84
CA LEU A 440 -29.44 16.17 9.22
C LEU A 440 -28.18 16.59 8.39
N GLY A 441 -27.78 15.81 7.41
CA GLY A 441 -26.59 16.07 6.60
C GLY A 441 -25.26 15.90 7.36
N ARG A 442 -25.25 15.15 8.47
CA ARG A 442 -24.10 15.00 9.37
C ARG A 442 -23.42 13.64 9.19
N ILE A 443 -22.69 13.45 8.05
CA ILE A 443 -21.99 12.18 7.77
C ILE A 443 -20.99 11.82 8.88
N GLY A 444 -20.21 12.80 9.35
CA GLY A 444 -19.24 12.59 10.43
C GLY A 444 -19.89 12.07 11.70
N SER A 445 -21.07 12.60 12.08
CA SER A 445 -21.82 12.11 13.23
C SER A 445 -22.37 10.70 13.00
N ALA A 446 -22.83 10.38 11.78
CA ALA A 446 -23.25 9.03 11.43
C ALA A 446 -22.10 8.01 11.56
N ALA A 447 -20.92 8.34 11.05
CA ALA A 447 -19.74 7.50 11.19
C ALA A 447 -19.26 7.39 12.64
N GLN A 448 -19.36 8.48 13.42
CA GLN A 448 -18.98 8.50 14.84
C GLN A 448 -19.84 7.54 15.69
N ARG A 449 -21.14 7.40 15.39
CA ARG A 449 -22.02 6.42 16.06
C ARG A 449 -21.55 4.98 15.88
N ILE A 450 -21.06 4.67 14.67
CA ILE A 450 -20.51 3.36 14.37
C ILE A 450 -19.18 3.14 15.13
N ILE A 451 -18.35 4.17 15.25
CA ILE A 451 -17.10 4.11 16.06
C ILE A 451 -17.44 3.82 17.52
N GLU A 452 -18.40 4.52 18.09
CA GLU A 452 -18.84 4.31 19.49
C GLU A 452 -19.32 2.87 19.71
N TYR A 453 -20.10 2.32 18.77
CA TYR A 453 -20.56 0.94 18.81
C TYR A 453 -19.40 -0.07 18.73
N LEU A 454 -18.50 0.06 17.75
CA LEU A 454 -17.35 -0.81 17.59
C LEU A 454 -16.38 -0.71 18.79
N SER A 455 -16.24 0.46 19.39
CA SER A 455 -15.39 0.66 20.58
C SER A 455 -15.97 -0.01 21.82
N ALA A 456 -17.29 -0.04 21.97
CA ALA A 456 -17.94 -0.75 23.08
C ALA A 456 -17.73 -2.26 22.97
N GLU A 457 -17.95 -2.83 21.77
CA GLU A 457 -17.69 -4.27 21.52
C GLU A 457 -16.21 -4.64 21.76
N THR A 458 -15.29 -3.80 21.32
CA THR A 458 -13.83 -4.05 21.50
C THR A 458 -13.45 -4.01 22.98
N SER A 459 -14.10 -3.20 23.80
CA SER A 459 -13.83 -3.11 25.24
C SER A 459 -14.27 -4.37 26.00
N ASP A 460 -15.39 -4.96 25.61
CA ASP A 460 -15.89 -6.19 26.19
C ASP A 460 -15.03 -7.40 25.79
N GLU A 461 -14.60 -7.46 24.50
CA GLU A 461 -13.68 -8.50 24.01
C GLU A 461 -12.28 -8.39 24.64
N GLN A 462 -11.74 -7.17 24.85
CA GLN A 462 -10.44 -7.00 25.49
C GLN A 462 -10.44 -7.44 26.94
N ALA A 463 -11.55 -7.35 27.63
CA ALA A 463 -11.69 -7.87 29.00
C ALA A 463 -11.61 -9.41 29.05
N GLU A 464 -12.09 -10.11 28.00
CA GLU A 464 -11.97 -11.57 27.85
C GLU A 464 -10.60 -11.98 27.30
N VAL A 465 -10.01 -11.22 26.36
CA VAL A 465 -8.72 -11.52 25.69
C VAL A 465 -7.51 -11.31 26.62
N VAL A 466 -7.59 -10.45 27.62
CA VAL A 466 -6.54 -10.34 28.67
C VAL A 466 -6.34 -11.68 29.40
N GLN A 467 -7.33 -12.57 29.39
CA GLN A 467 -7.19 -13.93 29.92
C GLN A 467 -6.64 -14.97 28.93
N SER A 468 -6.70 -14.74 27.60
CA SER A 468 -6.35 -15.73 26.55
C SER A 468 -5.27 -15.23 25.60
N LYS A 469 -4.32 -14.51 25.82
CA LYS A 469 -3.12 -14.14 24.98
C LYS A 469 -3.24 -14.23 23.43
N GLU A 470 -4.40 -14.55 22.88
CA GLU A 470 -4.64 -14.66 21.44
C GLU A 470 -5.39 -13.43 20.92
N LEU A 471 -4.71 -12.64 20.07
CA LEU A 471 -5.38 -11.66 19.23
C LEU A 471 -6.31 -12.40 18.26
N THR A 472 -7.60 -12.38 18.54
CA THR A 472 -8.58 -13.00 17.66
C THR A 472 -8.64 -12.23 16.31
N LEU A 473 -8.92 -12.95 15.23
CA LEU A 473 -9.12 -12.36 13.90
C LEU A 473 -10.15 -11.20 13.94
N GLN A 474 -11.14 -11.32 14.81
CA GLN A 474 -12.20 -10.35 15.03
C GLN A 474 -11.69 -9.06 15.66
N SER A 475 -10.75 -9.12 16.61
CA SER A 475 -10.15 -7.91 17.20
C SER A 475 -9.32 -7.12 16.20
N LEU A 476 -8.62 -7.80 15.27
CA LEU A 476 -7.90 -7.15 14.18
C LEU A 476 -8.85 -6.46 13.19
N GLN A 477 -9.96 -7.12 12.83
CA GLN A 477 -11.00 -6.56 11.97
C GLN A 477 -11.69 -5.35 12.61
N ASN A 478 -11.91 -5.38 13.92
CA ASN A 478 -12.49 -4.25 14.66
C ASN A 478 -11.52 -3.07 14.70
N GLN A 479 -10.22 -3.28 14.94
CA GLN A 479 -9.21 -2.22 14.87
C GLN A 479 -9.09 -1.61 13.48
N GLU A 480 -9.14 -2.42 12.43
CA GLU A 480 -9.19 -1.99 11.03
C GLU A 480 -10.41 -1.11 10.79
N SER A 481 -11.58 -1.59 11.18
CA SER A 481 -12.85 -0.89 11.05
C SER A 481 -12.83 0.46 11.76
N LEU A 482 -12.31 0.53 12.98
CA LEU A 482 -12.18 1.79 13.75
C LEU A 482 -11.29 2.80 13.04
N LYS A 483 -10.12 2.40 12.52
CA LYS A 483 -9.22 3.31 11.79
C LYS A 483 -9.85 3.83 10.50
N VAL A 484 -10.53 2.96 9.77
CA VAL A 484 -11.23 3.32 8.53
C VAL A 484 -12.37 4.29 8.83
N MET A 485 -13.19 4.02 9.84
CA MET A 485 -14.29 4.93 10.23
C MET A 485 -13.78 6.29 10.72
N ASN A 486 -12.69 6.34 11.49
CA ASN A 486 -12.04 7.59 11.86
C ASN A 486 -11.55 8.40 10.64
N LYS A 487 -11.06 7.72 9.59
CA LYS A 487 -10.70 8.39 8.34
C LYS A 487 -11.92 8.99 7.63
N ILE A 488 -13.05 8.29 7.63
CA ILE A 488 -14.32 8.81 7.10
C ILE A 488 -14.78 10.02 7.90
N VAL A 489 -14.72 9.96 9.24
CA VAL A 489 -15.09 11.10 10.11
C VAL A 489 -14.24 12.32 9.78
N SER A 490 -12.92 12.18 9.69
CA SER A 490 -12.03 13.30 9.37
C SER A 490 -12.33 13.89 7.98
N SER A 491 -12.58 13.05 6.98
CA SER A 491 -12.93 13.50 5.64
C SER A 491 -14.29 14.19 5.58
N ALA A 492 -15.27 13.69 6.34
CA ALA A 492 -16.59 14.31 6.45
C ALA A 492 -16.57 15.66 7.20
N GLN A 493 -15.70 15.78 8.20
CA GLN A 493 -15.49 17.03 8.92
C GLN A 493 -14.88 18.10 8.00
N GLU A 494 -13.90 17.74 7.18
CA GLU A 494 -13.34 18.65 6.16
C GLU A 494 -14.40 19.18 5.20
N LEU A 495 -15.35 18.33 4.76
CA LEU A 495 -16.48 18.75 3.91
C LEU A 495 -17.41 19.73 4.62
N HIS A 496 -17.75 19.45 5.87
CA HIS A 496 -18.59 20.32 6.66
C HIS A 496 -17.95 21.70 6.88
N GLU A 497 -16.67 21.72 7.18
CA GLU A 497 -15.88 22.95 7.35
C GLU A 497 -15.75 23.76 6.04
N ALA A 498 -15.79 23.09 4.89
CA ALA A 498 -15.82 23.73 3.59
C ALA A 498 -17.22 24.33 3.22
N GLY A 499 -18.20 24.14 4.08
CA GLY A 499 -19.56 24.66 3.86
C GLY A 499 -20.27 23.99 2.68
N LEU A 500 -19.92 22.74 2.34
CA LEU A 500 -20.55 22.02 1.26
C LEU A 500 -21.93 21.49 1.70
N LYS A 501 -22.97 21.79 0.93
CA LYS A 501 -24.30 21.23 1.15
C LYS A 501 -24.28 19.76 0.74
N LEU A 502 -24.69 18.89 1.67
CA LEU A 502 -24.74 17.45 1.45
C LEU A 502 -26.09 17.07 0.83
N THR A 503 -26.17 17.18 -0.48
CA THR A 503 -27.27 16.62 -1.28
C THR A 503 -27.05 15.11 -1.48
N PRO A 504 -28.08 14.32 -1.85
CA PRO A 504 -27.92 12.91 -2.18
C PRO A 504 -26.80 12.66 -3.22
N GLN A 505 -26.71 13.51 -4.23
CA GLN A 505 -25.66 13.42 -5.26
C GLN A 505 -24.26 13.69 -4.68
N THR A 506 -24.14 14.71 -3.83
CA THR A 506 -22.85 15.02 -3.16
C THR A 506 -22.43 13.87 -2.24
N LEU A 507 -23.39 13.24 -1.55
CA LEU A 507 -23.13 12.06 -0.71
C LEU A 507 -22.58 10.88 -1.52
N LYS A 508 -23.20 10.56 -2.67
CA LYS A 508 -22.70 9.51 -3.59
C LYS A 508 -21.29 9.82 -4.07
N SER A 509 -21.05 11.04 -4.55
CA SER A 509 -19.73 11.45 -5.02
C SER A 509 -18.68 11.39 -3.90
N PHE A 510 -19.02 11.84 -2.70
CA PHE A 510 -18.13 11.77 -1.55
C PHE A 510 -17.73 10.35 -1.22
N ILE A 511 -18.69 9.42 -1.12
CA ILE A 511 -18.38 8.05 -0.74
C ILE A 511 -17.57 7.33 -1.84
N GLU A 512 -17.86 7.61 -3.11
CA GLU A 512 -17.05 7.06 -4.23
C GLU A 512 -15.59 7.54 -4.16
N LEU A 513 -15.36 8.80 -3.83
CA LEU A 513 -14.01 9.33 -3.64
C LEU A 513 -13.33 8.81 -2.36
N CYS A 514 -14.11 8.49 -1.32
CA CYS A 514 -13.59 7.90 -0.09
C CYS A 514 -13.20 6.43 -0.25
N LYS A 515 -13.92 5.65 -1.07
CA LYS A 515 -13.72 4.20 -1.22
C LYS A 515 -12.27 3.80 -1.48
N ASP A 516 -11.54 4.59 -2.27
CA ASP A 516 -10.13 4.32 -2.62
C ASP A 516 -9.13 4.92 -1.64
N GLN A 517 -9.57 5.69 -0.66
CA GLN A 517 -8.66 6.14 0.39
C GLN A 517 -8.21 4.95 1.21
N ALA A 518 -6.91 4.93 1.52
CA ALA A 518 -6.32 3.86 2.30
C ALA A 518 -5.83 4.36 3.66
N VAL A 519 -5.91 3.47 4.63
CA VAL A 519 -5.36 3.65 5.97
C VAL A 519 -4.23 2.65 6.16
N MET A 520 -3.08 3.12 6.62
CA MET A 520 -1.95 2.25 6.90
C MET A 520 -2.07 1.64 8.30
N MET A 521 -1.92 0.32 8.38
CA MET A 521 -1.98 -0.43 9.63
C MET A 521 -0.75 -1.31 9.80
N PRO A 522 -0.05 -1.25 10.94
CA PRO A 522 0.93 -2.26 11.28
C PRO A 522 0.21 -3.57 11.60
N VAL A 523 0.65 -4.65 11.01
CA VAL A 523 0.16 -6.01 11.24
C VAL A 523 1.33 -6.88 11.64
N SER A 524 1.14 -7.78 12.61
CA SER A 524 2.11 -8.79 13.00
C SER A 524 1.43 -10.16 13.06
N ASN A 525 2.22 -11.22 12.96
CA ASN A 525 1.72 -12.58 13.10
C ASN A 525 1.55 -13.02 14.58
N GLY A 526 1.70 -12.09 15.53
CA GLY A 526 1.50 -12.35 16.97
C GLY A 526 2.66 -13.08 17.68
N ILE A 527 3.67 -13.53 16.94
CA ILE A 527 4.82 -14.23 17.50
C ILE A 527 5.81 -13.23 18.09
N GLN A 528 6.27 -13.48 19.31
CA GLN A 528 7.38 -12.76 19.94
C GLN A 528 8.64 -13.61 19.78
N SER A 529 9.60 -13.11 19.01
CA SER A 529 10.85 -13.80 18.68
C SER A 529 11.96 -12.79 18.49
N ASP A 530 13.20 -13.20 18.76
CA ASP A 530 14.39 -12.42 18.39
C ASP A 530 14.62 -12.40 16.87
N ILE A 531 14.03 -13.36 16.15
CA ILE A 531 14.08 -13.44 14.69
C ILE A 531 12.87 -12.69 14.14
N GLN A 532 13.13 -11.65 13.38
CA GLN A 532 12.10 -10.74 12.86
C GLN A 532 12.17 -10.61 11.35
N VAL A 533 11.05 -10.72 10.68
CA VAL A 533 10.89 -10.58 9.24
C VAL A 533 9.98 -9.40 8.94
N LEU A 534 10.48 -8.43 8.18
CA LEU A 534 9.70 -7.33 7.63
C LEU A 534 9.29 -7.69 6.19
N ILE A 535 8.00 -7.64 5.87
CA ILE A 535 7.50 -7.75 4.50
C ILE A 535 7.12 -6.34 4.02
N ALA A 536 7.73 -5.88 2.93
CA ALA A 536 7.62 -4.49 2.51
C ALA A 536 7.73 -4.31 0.99
N PRO A 537 7.15 -3.23 0.43
CA PRO A 537 7.47 -2.83 -0.94
C PRO A 537 8.91 -2.29 -1.03
N VAL A 538 9.55 -2.44 -2.20
CA VAL A 538 10.95 -2.00 -2.44
C VAL A 538 11.16 -0.53 -2.05
N ARG A 539 10.22 0.35 -2.33
CA ARG A 539 10.32 1.77 -1.98
C ARG A 539 10.42 2.04 -0.48
N GLN A 540 9.94 1.13 0.37
CA GLN A 540 10.09 1.29 1.82
C GLN A 540 11.55 1.16 2.27
N ALA A 541 12.44 0.59 1.44
CA ALA A 541 13.87 0.52 1.71
C ALA A 541 14.53 1.89 1.95
N HIS A 542 13.99 2.95 1.34
CA HIS A 542 14.45 4.33 1.58
C HIS A 542 14.28 4.79 3.04
N SER A 543 13.44 4.11 3.83
CA SER A 543 13.26 4.38 5.26
C SER A 543 14.29 3.70 6.16
N PHE A 544 15.20 2.91 5.60
CA PHE A 544 16.24 2.18 6.33
C PHE A 544 17.62 2.66 5.95
N GLU A 545 18.56 2.46 6.86
CA GLU A 545 19.98 2.70 6.60
C GLU A 545 20.62 1.45 5.94
N PRO A 546 21.77 1.61 5.29
CA PRO A 546 22.56 0.46 4.79
C PRO A 546 22.77 -0.57 5.90
N HIS A 547 22.71 -1.85 5.50
CA HIS A 547 22.98 -3.00 6.38
C HIS A 547 22.06 -3.11 7.62
N SER A 548 20.83 -2.57 7.52
CA SER A 548 19.83 -2.65 8.59
C SER A 548 19.29 -4.07 8.81
N PHE A 549 19.45 -4.96 7.85
CA PHE A 549 18.97 -6.35 7.93
C PHE A 549 20.14 -7.32 7.72
N ASP A 550 20.12 -8.44 8.47
CA ASP A 550 21.11 -9.50 8.25
C ASP A 550 20.94 -10.14 6.88
N ALA A 551 19.68 -10.43 6.49
CA ALA A 551 19.38 -10.98 5.18
C ALA A 551 18.21 -10.27 4.50
N VAL A 552 18.28 -10.15 3.18
CA VAL A 552 17.25 -9.53 2.34
C VAL A 552 16.80 -10.51 1.26
N ILE A 553 15.50 -10.58 1.04
CA ILE A 553 14.90 -11.40 -0.01
C ILE A 553 14.15 -10.49 -0.97
N PHE A 554 14.44 -10.59 -2.26
CA PHE A 554 13.67 -9.98 -3.32
C PHE A 554 12.73 -11.03 -3.91
N GLN A 555 11.43 -10.89 -3.69
CA GLN A 555 10.42 -11.84 -4.11
C GLN A 555 9.75 -11.38 -5.41
N GLY A 556 9.57 -12.31 -6.36
CA GLY A 556 8.87 -12.05 -7.61
C GLY A 556 9.67 -11.19 -8.60
N MET A 557 10.98 -11.47 -8.79
CA MET A 557 11.89 -10.70 -9.63
C MET A 557 11.67 -10.92 -11.14
N ASP A 558 10.44 -10.72 -11.58
CA ASP A 558 10.03 -10.79 -12.98
C ASP A 558 9.63 -9.40 -13.54
N THR A 559 9.43 -9.33 -14.86
CA THR A 559 9.09 -8.08 -15.55
C THR A 559 7.71 -7.53 -15.18
N LEU A 560 6.78 -8.34 -14.70
CA LEU A 560 5.44 -7.91 -14.30
C LEU A 560 5.45 -7.26 -12.93
N ASN A 561 6.20 -7.86 -12.00
CA ASN A 561 6.28 -7.44 -10.61
C ASN A 561 7.35 -6.37 -10.37
N PHE A 562 8.53 -6.53 -10.96
CA PHE A 562 9.68 -5.62 -10.84
C PHE A 562 10.03 -4.95 -12.17
N GLY A 563 9.04 -4.68 -13.01
CA GLY A 563 9.23 -3.92 -14.24
C GLY A 563 9.42 -2.41 -14.00
N VAL A 564 10.07 -1.77 -14.94
CA VAL A 564 10.13 -0.29 -14.99
C VAL A 564 8.73 0.22 -15.32
N LYS A 565 8.11 0.94 -14.40
CA LYS A 565 6.78 1.51 -14.62
C LYS A 565 6.90 2.72 -15.54
N ALA A 566 6.16 2.72 -16.64
CA ALA A 566 6.00 3.91 -17.45
C ALA A 566 5.25 4.98 -16.65
N SER A 567 5.67 6.24 -16.78
CA SER A 567 4.90 7.32 -16.20
C SER A 567 3.62 7.57 -16.99
N ASP A 568 2.62 8.16 -16.34
CA ASP A 568 1.34 8.54 -16.92
C ASP A 568 1.55 9.50 -18.11
N GLY A 569 1.25 9.02 -19.33
CA GLY A 569 1.55 9.78 -20.56
C GLY A 569 0.85 11.12 -20.64
N ALA A 570 -0.41 11.22 -20.22
CA ALA A 570 -1.18 12.47 -20.22
C ALA A 570 -0.60 13.49 -19.24
N LEU A 571 -0.18 13.05 -18.06
CA LEU A 571 0.49 13.90 -17.07
C LEU A 571 1.86 14.36 -17.59
N GLN A 572 2.63 13.47 -18.23
CA GLN A 572 3.93 13.82 -18.81
C GLN A 572 3.82 14.87 -19.91
N GLU A 573 2.83 14.73 -20.77
CA GLU A 573 2.61 15.66 -21.85
C GLU A 573 2.28 17.07 -21.34
N PHE A 574 1.35 17.19 -20.37
CA PHE A 574 1.04 18.46 -19.74
C PHE A 574 2.28 19.06 -19.06
N VAL A 575 3.03 18.23 -18.33
CA VAL A 575 4.23 18.65 -17.63
C VAL A 575 5.35 19.12 -18.56
N ARG A 576 5.51 18.54 -19.76
CA ARG A 576 6.49 19.03 -20.76
C ARG A 576 6.23 20.48 -21.15
N HIS A 577 4.97 20.91 -21.19
CA HIS A 577 4.62 22.29 -21.49
C HIS A 577 4.75 23.21 -20.26
N ALA A 578 4.45 22.67 -19.07
CA ALA A 578 4.49 23.43 -17.82
C ALA A 578 5.90 23.55 -17.22
N SER A 579 6.74 22.54 -17.40
CA SER A 579 8.07 22.46 -16.78
C SER A 579 9.18 22.61 -17.81
N LYS A 580 10.07 23.56 -17.57
CA LYS A 580 11.34 23.70 -18.31
C LYS A 580 12.44 22.80 -17.76
N THR A 581 12.18 22.04 -16.71
CA THR A 581 13.18 21.28 -15.97
C THR A 581 13.16 19.80 -16.43
N PRO A 582 14.28 19.25 -16.94
CA PRO A 582 14.36 17.82 -17.28
C PRO A 582 14.16 16.96 -16.03
N LYS A 583 13.26 16.00 -16.10
CA LYS A 583 12.97 15.08 -15.00
C LYS A 583 14.03 14.00 -14.84
N VAL A 584 14.09 13.42 -13.65
CA VAL A 584 14.79 12.15 -13.38
C VAL A 584 14.08 11.05 -14.17
N SER A 585 14.82 10.23 -14.93
CA SER A 585 14.23 9.13 -15.68
C SER A 585 13.66 8.05 -14.76
N GLU A 586 12.56 7.42 -15.15
CA GLU A 586 11.97 6.32 -14.38
C GLU A 586 12.93 5.13 -14.27
N PHE A 587 13.77 4.92 -15.26
CA PHE A 587 14.80 3.88 -15.22
C PHE A 587 15.89 4.19 -14.17
N ALA A 588 16.34 5.43 -14.07
CA ALA A 588 17.30 5.84 -13.03
C ALA A 588 16.69 5.71 -11.61
N ARG A 589 15.40 6.03 -11.45
CA ARG A 589 14.68 5.78 -10.20
C ARG A 589 14.60 4.30 -9.87
N TYR A 590 14.27 3.48 -10.85
CA TYR A 590 14.23 2.02 -10.69
C TYR A 590 15.58 1.45 -10.22
N GLN A 591 16.68 1.88 -10.85
CA GLN A 591 18.04 1.46 -10.47
C GLN A 591 18.37 1.90 -9.03
N ARG A 592 18.06 3.13 -8.68
CA ARG A 592 18.25 3.68 -7.32
C ARG A 592 17.43 2.90 -6.28
N ASP A 593 16.13 2.71 -6.53
CA ASP A 593 15.22 2.05 -5.58
C ASP A 593 15.66 0.61 -5.31
N PHE A 594 16.05 -0.12 -6.37
CA PHE A 594 16.60 -1.48 -6.23
C PHE A 594 17.93 -1.49 -5.46
N TYR A 595 18.85 -0.60 -5.81
CA TYR A 595 20.16 -0.52 -5.14
C TYR A 595 19.99 -0.15 -3.66
N THR A 596 19.11 0.78 -3.36
CA THR A 596 18.80 1.18 -1.98
C THR A 596 18.24 0.01 -1.17
N ALA A 597 17.41 -0.83 -1.78
CA ALA A 597 16.90 -2.04 -1.13
C ALA A 597 18.03 -3.09 -0.96
N LEU A 598 18.87 -3.27 -1.96
CA LEU A 598 19.97 -4.23 -1.92
C LEU A 598 20.99 -3.91 -0.82
N ILE A 599 21.36 -2.63 -0.66
CA ILE A 599 22.36 -2.22 0.35
C ILE A 599 21.85 -2.37 1.79
N THR A 600 20.55 -2.56 2.01
CA THR A 600 20.04 -2.84 3.37
C THR A 600 20.48 -4.21 3.90
N ALA A 601 20.94 -5.13 3.05
CA ALA A 601 21.49 -6.42 3.45
C ALA A 601 22.91 -6.29 4.03
N SER A 602 23.19 -6.98 5.14
CA SER A 602 24.54 -7.01 5.73
C SER A 602 25.28 -8.33 5.52
N THR A 603 24.56 -9.47 5.48
CA THR A 603 25.19 -10.81 5.46
C THR A 603 24.81 -11.59 4.20
N SER A 604 23.56 -11.63 3.83
CA SER A 604 23.11 -12.42 2.68
C SER A 604 21.91 -11.80 1.94
N VAL A 605 21.74 -12.21 0.69
CA VAL A 605 20.62 -11.80 -0.15
C VAL A 605 20.11 -12.97 -0.99
N ALA A 606 18.78 -13.07 -1.14
CA ALA A 606 18.17 -13.99 -2.07
C ALA A 606 17.35 -13.26 -3.12
N PHE A 607 17.43 -13.72 -4.35
CA PHE A 607 16.63 -13.25 -5.47
C PHE A 607 15.70 -14.38 -5.90
N GLU A 608 14.42 -14.18 -5.71
CA GLU A 608 13.40 -15.18 -6.04
C GLU A 608 12.68 -14.79 -7.33
N LYS A 609 12.51 -15.75 -8.21
CA LYS A 609 11.68 -15.65 -9.40
C LYS A 609 11.08 -17.01 -9.74
N VAL A 610 9.74 -17.06 -9.84
CA VAL A 610 9.02 -18.25 -10.27
C VAL A 610 9.38 -18.61 -11.72
N GLU A 611 9.76 -19.88 -11.96
CA GLU A 611 9.97 -20.38 -13.32
C GLU A 611 8.63 -20.66 -14.00
N GLN A 612 8.25 -19.77 -14.90
CA GLN A 612 7.08 -19.95 -15.79
C GLN A 612 7.50 -19.66 -17.23
N LYS A 613 6.87 -20.36 -18.18
CA LYS A 613 6.97 -20.01 -19.59
C LYS A 613 6.41 -18.60 -19.77
N ASP A 614 7.10 -17.79 -20.56
CA ASP A 614 6.68 -16.42 -20.92
C ASP A 614 6.84 -15.37 -19.82
N VAL A 615 7.48 -15.69 -18.67
CA VAL A 615 7.83 -14.72 -17.63
C VAL A 615 9.32 -14.44 -17.66
N PHE A 616 9.69 -13.21 -18.03
CA PHE A 616 11.08 -12.79 -18.16
C PHE A 616 11.64 -12.27 -16.82
N ASN A 617 12.97 -12.33 -16.67
CA ASN A 617 13.63 -11.73 -15.53
C ASN A 617 13.41 -10.21 -15.51
N ALA A 618 13.21 -9.64 -14.32
CA ALA A 618 13.33 -8.20 -14.14
C ALA A 618 14.74 -7.73 -14.57
N VAL A 619 14.85 -6.48 -15.01
CA VAL A 619 16.12 -5.90 -15.43
C VAL A 619 17.16 -6.02 -14.32
N ALA A 620 16.80 -5.68 -13.08
CA ALA A 620 17.70 -5.79 -11.93
C ALA A 620 18.21 -7.23 -11.70
N LEU A 621 17.34 -8.24 -11.84
CA LEU A 621 17.76 -9.65 -11.72
C LEU A 621 18.73 -10.04 -12.83
N SER A 622 18.50 -9.57 -14.05
CA SER A 622 19.39 -9.82 -15.18
C SER A 622 20.76 -9.17 -14.96
N GLU A 623 20.80 -7.95 -14.45
CA GLU A 623 22.05 -7.25 -14.09
C GLU A 623 22.80 -7.94 -12.96
N VAL A 624 22.09 -8.39 -11.91
CA VAL A 624 22.73 -9.18 -10.83
C VAL A 624 23.31 -10.47 -11.37
N LYS A 625 22.54 -11.23 -12.17
CA LYS A 625 23.04 -12.47 -12.78
C LYS A 625 24.24 -12.24 -13.69
N ALA A 626 24.31 -11.10 -14.37
CA ALA A 626 25.44 -10.73 -15.24
C ALA A 626 26.73 -10.44 -14.45
N CYS A 627 26.67 -10.19 -13.15
CA CYS A 627 27.82 -10.03 -12.28
C CYS A 627 28.51 -11.36 -11.93
N TYR A 628 27.84 -12.49 -12.16
CA TYR A 628 28.33 -13.83 -11.81
C TYR A 628 28.71 -14.66 -13.02
N PRO A 629 29.56 -15.72 -12.86
CA PRO A 629 29.82 -16.70 -13.90
C PRO A 629 28.52 -17.30 -14.46
N LYS A 630 28.46 -17.51 -15.77
CA LYS A 630 27.28 -17.94 -16.52
C LYS A 630 26.53 -19.15 -15.93
N ASP A 631 27.26 -20.05 -15.26
CA ASP A 631 26.70 -21.27 -14.69
C ASP A 631 26.42 -21.17 -13.18
N TYR A 632 26.73 -20.04 -12.54
CA TYR A 632 26.57 -19.90 -11.10
C TYR A 632 25.10 -19.94 -10.70
N ALA A 633 24.25 -19.17 -11.37
CA ALA A 633 22.80 -19.12 -11.11
C ALA A 633 22.10 -20.48 -11.31
N LYS A 634 22.72 -21.40 -12.06
CA LYS A 634 22.22 -22.77 -12.26
C LYS A 634 22.67 -23.73 -11.15
N LYS A 635 23.73 -23.37 -10.40
CA LYS A 635 24.35 -24.26 -9.40
C LYS A 635 23.92 -23.97 -7.96
N THR A 636 23.48 -22.75 -7.66
CA THR A 636 23.17 -22.36 -6.30
C THR A 636 21.73 -22.59 -5.92
N GLY A 637 21.52 -23.40 -4.92
CA GLY A 637 20.40 -23.37 -3.96
C GLY A 637 18.99 -23.43 -4.52
N VAL A 638 18.84 -23.87 -5.73
CA VAL A 638 17.56 -23.87 -6.40
C VAL A 638 16.75 -25.04 -5.89
N ALA A 639 15.62 -24.75 -5.26
CA ALA A 639 14.51 -25.70 -5.25
C ALA A 639 14.09 -25.91 -6.72
N ARG A 640 14.71 -26.89 -7.39
CA ARG A 640 14.50 -27.19 -8.81
C ARG A 640 13.21 -27.93 -9.06
N GLY A 641 12.15 -27.60 -8.40
CA GLY A 641 10.88 -28.18 -8.67
C GLY A 641 10.16 -28.72 -7.45
N GLU A 642 8.91 -29.09 -7.68
CA GLU A 642 8.07 -29.75 -6.69
C GLU A 642 8.74 -30.98 -6.08
N GLU A 643 9.56 -31.70 -6.86
CA GLU A 643 10.30 -32.86 -6.39
C GLU A 643 11.35 -32.51 -5.32
N GLU A 644 12.13 -31.44 -5.45
CA GLU A 644 13.08 -31.04 -4.41
C GLU A 644 12.38 -30.42 -3.19
N VAL A 645 11.26 -29.77 -3.37
CA VAL A 645 10.46 -29.25 -2.25
C VAL A 645 9.75 -30.40 -1.54
N LEU A 646 9.19 -31.35 -2.26
CA LEU A 646 8.58 -32.54 -1.69
C LEU A 646 9.64 -33.44 -1.02
N VAL A 647 10.78 -33.64 -1.64
CA VAL A 647 11.89 -34.41 -1.04
C VAL A 647 12.47 -33.71 0.19
N ASN A 648 12.44 -32.39 0.27
CA ASN A 648 12.89 -31.64 1.43
C ASN A 648 11.78 -31.36 2.47
N LEU A 649 10.50 -31.45 2.11
CA LEU A 649 9.39 -31.56 3.07
C LEU A 649 9.27 -32.97 3.67
N LEU A 650 9.68 -33.98 2.89
CA LEU A 650 9.68 -35.39 3.30
C LEU A 650 10.91 -35.89 4.07
N PRO A 651 12.12 -35.25 4.08
CA PRO A 651 13.27 -35.81 4.81
C PRO A 651 13.01 -36.02 6.29
N GLN A 652 12.16 -35.21 6.88
CA GLN A 652 11.68 -35.45 8.26
C GLN A 652 10.77 -36.70 8.38
N ALA A 653 10.17 -37.11 7.27
CA ALA A 653 9.33 -38.30 7.21
C ALA A 653 10.09 -39.55 6.72
N THR A 654 11.27 -39.41 6.12
CA THR A 654 12.08 -40.51 5.58
C THR A 654 13.31 -40.85 6.44
N ASP A 655 13.67 -40.02 7.42
CA ASP A 655 14.70 -40.35 8.39
C ASP A 655 14.10 -41.31 9.44
N PRO A 656 14.50 -42.59 9.48
CA PRO A 656 13.92 -43.59 10.39
C PRO A 656 14.11 -43.25 11.87
N GLU A 657 15.13 -42.45 12.22
CA GLU A 657 15.34 -42.01 13.60
C GLU A 657 14.40 -40.86 14.01
N ARG A 658 14.08 -39.96 13.10
CA ARG A 658 13.11 -38.86 13.34
C ARG A 658 11.64 -39.30 13.23
N VAL A 659 11.35 -40.33 12.46
CA VAL A 659 10.00 -40.90 12.36
C VAL A 659 9.58 -41.57 13.71
N ALA A 660 10.53 -42.00 14.52
CA ALA A 660 10.27 -42.50 15.86
C ALA A 660 9.86 -41.42 16.89
N GLU A 661 10.15 -40.15 16.60
CA GLU A 661 9.78 -39.02 17.47
C GLU A 661 8.41 -38.38 17.13
N LEU A 662 7.79 -38.77 16.01
CA LEU A 662 6.41 -38.37 15.76
C LEU A 662 5.49 -39.09 16.77
N PRO A 663 4.57 -38.36 17.46
CA PRO A 663 3.67 -39.01 18.39
C PRO A 663 2.95 -40.14 17.65
N THR A 664 3.20 -41.36 18.05
CA THR A 664 2.39 -42.52 17.66
C THR A 664 0.99 -42.15 18.09
N ILE A 665 0.09 -41.98 17.13
CA ILE A 665 -1.34 -41.97 17.41
C ILE A 665 -1.59 -43.42 17.92
N GLU A 666 -1.53 -43.57 19.23
CA GLU A 666 -2.04 -44.79 19.87
C GLU A 666 -3.46 -44.95 19.34
N SER A 667 -3.81 -46.18 19.02
CA SER A 667 -5.09 -46.60 18.47
C SER A 667 -6.28 -46.26 19.38
N GLY A 668 -6.49 -44.98 19.60
CA GLY A 668 -7.67 -44.38 20.19
C GLY A 668 -8.61 -43.98 19.04
N GLU A 669 -9.87 -44.26 19.21
CA GLU A 669 -10.98 -44.09 18.28
C GLU A 669 -10.79 -42.95 17.28
N ILE A 670 -10.60 -43.29 16.01
CA ILE A 670 -10.57 -42.31 14.89
C ILE A 670 -11.91 -41.59 14.88
N ASP A 671 -11.88 -40.28 14.99
CA ASP A 671 -13.06 -39.42 14.85
C ASP A 671 -13.90 -39.89 13.63
N PRO A 672 -15.19 -40.19 13.82
CA PRO A 672 -16.06 -40.67 12.75
C PRO A 672 -16.07 -39.79 11.51
N LYS A 673 -15.72 -38.51 11.65
CA LYS A 673 -15.57 -37.55 10.54
C LYS A 673 -14.31 -37.78 9.70
N LEU A 674 -13.32 -38.51 10.20
CA LEU A 674 -12.07 -38.85 9.51
C LEU A 674 -12.10 -40.25 8.88
N LYS A 675 -13.19 -41.01 9.03
CA LYS A 675 -13.32 -42.37 8.47
C LYS A 675 -13.17 -42.47 6.95
N ASN A 676 -13.27 -41.35 6.24
CA ASN A 676 -13.12 -41.29 4.79
C ASN A 676 -11.75 -40.78 4.33
N ILE A 677 -10.82 -40.50 5.25
CA ILE A 677 -9.44 -40.17 4.89
C ILE A 677 -8.68 -41.49 4.78
N VAL A 678 -8.34 -41.85 3.55
CA VAL A 678 -7.44 -42.97 3.27
C VAL A 678 -6.05 -42.55 3.75
N VAL A 679 -5.67 -42.99 4.96
CA VAL A 679 -4.28 -42.90 5.41
C VAL A 679 -3.52 -43.95 4.61
N LEU A 680 -2.75 -43.49 3.61
CA LEU A 680 -1.86 -44.40 2.86
C LEU A 680 -0.86 -45.02 3.86
N PRO A 681 -0.77 -46.35 3.93
CA PRO A 681 0.18 -46.99 4.82
C PRO A 681 1.63 -46.61 4.48
N ARG A 682 2.44 -46.41 5.49
CA ARG A 682 3.82 -45.87 5.42
C ARG A 682 4.81 -46.67 4.54
N HIS A 683 4.46 -47.85 4.11
CA HIS A 683 5.29 -48.72 3.26
C HIS A 683 4.47 -49.31 2.11
N LEU A 684 4.07 -48.46 1.18
CA LEU A 684 3.57 -48.92 -0.10
C LEU A 684 4.78 -49.31 -0.96
N THR A 685 5.03 -50.61 -1.08
CA THR A 685 5.89 -51.09 -2.17
C THR A 685 5.16 -50.82 -3.49
N ARG A 686 5.92 -50.66 -4.59
CA ARG A 686 5.34 -50.45 -5.92
C ARG A 686 4.28 -51.49 -6.27
N GLU A 687 4.46 -52.73 -5.86
CA GLU A 687 3.53 -53.85 -6.06
C GLU A 687 2.24 -53.70 -5.26
N THR A 688 2.30 -53.22 -4.01
CA THR A 688 1.11 -52.95 -3.17
C THR A 688 0.31 -51.77 -3.72
N LEU A 689 1.00 -50.77 -4.22
CA LEU A 689 0.37 -49.57 -4.85
C LEU A 689 -0.31 -49.97 -6.16
N GLU A 690 0.30 -50.81 -6.98
CA GLU A 690 -0.27 -51.32 -8.22
C GLU A 690 -1.50 -52.22 -7.96
N GLN A 691 -1.51 -53.03 -6.91
CA GLN A 691 -2.66 -53.86 -6.51
C GLN A 691 -3.84 -53.02 -5.98
N GLU A 692 -3.56 -51.99 -5.16
CA GLU A 692 -4.63 -51.11 -4.68
C GLU A 692 -5.16 -50.18 -5.76
N LEU A 693 -4.33 -49.72 -6.68
CA LEU A 693 -4.75 -48.91 -7.83
C LEU A 693 -5.58 -49.68 -8.86
N GLN A 694 -5.36 -50.99 -9.01
CA GLN A 694 -6.16 -51.84 -9.90
C GLN A 694 -7.64 -51.88 -9.51
N GLY A 695 -7.98 -51.80 -8.22
CA GLY A 695 -9.36 -51.73 -7.72
C GLY A 695 -10.03 -50.34 -7.92
N LEU A 696 -9.28 -49.31 -8.26
CA LEU A 696 -9.76 -47.92 -8.37
C LEU A 696 -10.10 -47.49 -9.79
N ILE A 697 -9.71 -48.27 -10.80
CA ILE A 697 -10.00 -47.99 -12.21
C ILE A 697 -11.11 -48.91 -12.68
N GLU A 698 -12.20 -48.35 -13.19
CA GLU A 698 -13.23 -49.17 -13.85
C GLU A 698 -12.62 -49.86 -15.06
N VAL A 699 -12.81 -51.17 -15.10
CA VAL A 699 -12.33 -51.95 -16.25
C VAL A 699 -13.52 -52.46 -17.09
N SER A 700 -13.32 -52.54 -18.39
CA SER A 700 -14.27 -53.14 -19.31
C SER A 700 -14.39 -54.65 -19.06
N ARG A 701 -15.39 -55.30 -19.71
CA ARG A 701 -15.54 -56.77 -19.68
C ARG A 701 -14.30 -57.52 -20.22
N GLU A 702 -13.45 -56.83 -20.95
CA GLU A 702 -12.21 -57.38 -21.50
C GLU A 702 -10.97 -57.04 -20.64
N GLY A 703 -11.15 -56.45 -19.43
CA GLY A 703 -10.07 -56.11 -18.53
C GLY A 703 -9.29 -54.84 -18.90
N LEU A 704 -9.78 -54.05 -19.83
CA LEU A 704 -9.17 -52.78 -20.22
C LEU A 704 -9.67 -51.61 -19.36
N PRO A 705 -8.81 -50.69 -18.93
CA PRO A 705 -9.22 -49.52 -18.15
C PRO A 705 -10.16 -48.60 -18.89
N LEU A 706 -11.28 -48.26 -18.25
CA LEU A 706 -12.26 -47.34 -18.78
C LEU A 706 -11.95 -45.91 -18.27
N LEU A 707 -11.43 -45.10 -19.17
CA LEU A 707 -11.10 -43.70 -18.89
C LEU A 707 -11.83 -42.78 -19.88
N SER A 708 -12.43 -41.72 -19.37
CA SER A 708 -12.97 -40.68 -20.24
C SER A 708 -11.84 -39.84 -20.87
N ALA A 709 -12.11 -39.20 -22.03
CA ALA A 709 -11.12 -38.33 -22.64
C ALA A 709 -10.58 -37.27 -21.70
N SER A 710 -11.45 -36.64 -20.90
CA SER A 710 -11.05 -35.64 -19.91
C SER A 710 -10.23 -36.22 -18.75
N GLN A 711 -10.40 -37.47 -18.42
CA GLN A 711 -9.59 -38.18 -17.43
C GLN A 711 -8.18 -38.44 -17.98
N ILE A 712 -8.07 -38.81 -19.24
CA ILE A 712 -6.80 -39.03 -19.94
C ILE A 712 -6.05 -37.71 -20.05
N GLU A 713 -6.73 -36.62 -20.46
CA GLU A 713 -6.11 -35.29 -20.52
C GLU A 713 -5.60 -34.84 -19.17
N THR A 714 -6.41 -34.95 -18.09
CA THR A 714 -5.99 -34.57 -16.73
C THR A 714 -4.83 -35.42 -16.25
N TYR A 715 -4.81 -36.72 -16.58
CA TYR A 715 -3.72 -37.63 -16.22
C TYR A 715 -2.43 -37.29 -16.96
N LEU A 716 -2.51 -37.00 -18.26
CA LEU A 716 -1.35 -36.59 -19.06
C LEU A 716 -0.81 -35.21 -18.65
N GLU A 717 -1.70 -34.33 -18.22
CA GLU A 717 -1.31 -33.01 -17.69
C GLU A 717 -0.59 -33.14 -16.34
N CYS A 718 -1.17 -33.92 -15.42
CA CYS A 718 -0.59 -34.21 -14.11
C CYS A 718 -1.26 -35.44 -13.47
N PRO A 719 -0.56 -36.59 -13.37
CA PRO A 719 -1.10 -37.81 -12.74
C PRO A 719 -1.58 -37.60 -11.31
N TYR A 720 -0.89 -36.73 -10.54
CA TYR A 720 -1.27 -36.41 -9.17
C TYR A 720 -2.57 -35.60 -9.11
N LYS A 721 -2.77 -34.62 -9.99
CA LYS A 721 -4.01 -33.85 -10.13
C LYS A 721 -5.17 -34.76 -10.46
N TRP A 722 -4.99 -35.70 -11.40
CA TRP A 722 -5.98 -36.68 -11.74
C TRP A 722 -6.36 -37.56 -10.54
N PHE A 723 -5.36 -38.05 -9.81
CA PHE A 723 -5.54 -38.89 -8.61
C PHE A 723 -6.32 -38.14 -7.52
N THR A 724 -5.91 -36.93 -7.17
CA THR A 724 -6.56 -36.13 -6.13
C THR A 724 -7.99 -35.75 -6.49
N GLN A 725 -8.25 -35.37 -7.75
CA GLN A 725 -9.59 -34.96 -8.18
C GLN A 725 -10.58 -36.13 -8.32
N ARG A 726 -10.11 -37.29 -8.62
CA ARG A 726 -10.97 -38.42 -9.00
C ARG A 726 -11.00 -39.56 -7.96
N ARG A 727 -10.00 -39.62 -7.11
CA ARG A 727 -9.83 -40.75 -6.18
C ARG A 727 -9.86 -40.36 -4.71
N ILE A 728 -9.49 -39.11 -4.41
CA ILE A 728 -9.61 -38.56 -3.06
C ILE A 728 -10.82 -37.63 -3.05
N LYS A 729 -12.01 -38.21 -2.99
CA LYS A 729 -13.26 -37.44 -2.83
C LYS A 729 -13.64 -37.34 -1.37
#